data_9fa15c80864a0897da18ee1b34b1d5cd
#
_entry.id   9fa15c80864a0897da18ee1b34b1d5cd
#
_cell.length_a   1.000
_cell.length_b   1.000
_cell.length_c   1.000
_cell.angle_alpha   90.00
_cell.angle_beta   90.00
_cell.angle_gamma   90.00
#
_symmetry.space_group_name_H-M   'P 1'
#
loop_
_entity.id
_entity.type
_entity.pdbx_description
1 polymer ?
#
loop_
_entity_poly.entity_id
_entity_poly.type
_entity_poly.pdbx_seq_one_letter_code
_entity_poly.pdbx_strand_id
1 'polypeptide(L)'
;VQLVPDEKPIAGPEGPVSDFTDLHAWTEVYIPGAGWIGLDPTSGLFAGEGHIPLACTPEPSSAAPLTGAVEPCETKFDFANNVTRLREDARVTRPYAENEWAAIDSLGRAVDARLVRGDVRLTMGGEPTFVSIDDVDGDEWNTTADGERKRTRAIDLTCRLREAFAPGGMIWFGEGKWYPGEPVPRWAYGIFWRKDGYPMWRSITTLADPSKPGHYGYEEPGILARGIAEVLGIPQENAIPALEDVEYYRWRASTLPHFETETEASEDDSLERRTLAALGKRGLEVPSGYVLPVYHHKTTKRWAGVRWQLKRGNLYLIPGSSAMGFRLPLDSIRKATKKDLLKERMPLKDVFPKLAPDPLSRYDTVAPVTDDGWVPRTALAVEMREGRLHVFFPPTATLEAYLELLAAVEMAATRANLTVVIEGYEAPHDPRIERLKVTPDPGVIEVNIHPSASWDELVSRTTTLYEQARLARLGAEKFMLDGRHSGTGGGNHVVIGGRTPADSPFLRRPDLLASLIAYWQNHPGLSYLFSGLFIGPTSQAPRVDESRDDRLYELDIALATLRRGVDPPWMIDRILRHLLTDLTGNTHRAEFCIDKLASPDSASGSLGLLELRAFEMPPHRRMALVQCLLVRSLILLFWEKPYRHSSVRWGTGLHDRFMLPHYVWEDLVGVCADLKAGGIDFEIEWLRPFLEFRFPKFGAVHHQGIDLELRGALEPWHVLGEESTSQGTSRFVDSSLERLQVRVNGLTEGRHLVLCNGHRVPLNPSGRNGEWIGGVRFKAWDPPSALHPMIRAQVPLVFDIVDTFNRRSIGGCVHHVSHPGGRSYDAFPVNAREAESRRVARFWNEGHSAGFIETGAVGWRHGGQDAPSHHFEENAGGAEILVVPPETISGEFPKTLDLRRASHLQVDEMD
;
A
#
# COMPACT_ATOMS: atom_id res chain seq x y z
N VAL A 1 -2.64 7.74 34.88
CA VAL A 1 -1.81 6.60 34.46
C VAL A 1 -1.13 6.94 33.16
N GLN A 2 0.18 6.73 33.07
CA GLN A 2 0.94 6.84 31.82
C GLN A 2 1.62 5.52 31.52
N LEU A 3 1.46 5.06 30.29
CA LEU A 3 2.08 3.84 29.80
C LEU A 3 3.33 4.17 29.00
N VAL A 4 4.31 3.26 29.02
CA VAL A 4 5.48 3.37 28.15
C VAL A 4 5.01 3.39 26.70
N PRO A 5 5.41 4.38 25.89
CA PRO A 5 5.06 4.41 24.48
C PRO A 5 5.70 3.24 23.74
N ASP A 6 5.00 2.69 22.74
CA ASP A 6 5.47 1.56 21.94
C ASP A 6 6.72 1.95 21.11
N GLU A 7 6.85 3.21 20.74
CA GLU A 7 7.98 3.76 20.00
C GLU A 7 8.44 5.09 20.64
N LYS A 8 9.76 5.38 20.55
CA LYS A 8 10.29 6.65 21.00
C LYS A 8 9.73 7.80 20.18
N PRO A 9 9.38 8.95 20.78
CA PRO A 9 8.94 10.11 20.02
C PRO A 9 10.03 10.60 19.06
N ILE A 10 9.63 11.04 17.86
CA ILE A 10 10.56 11.59 16.87
C ILE A 10 11.10 12.96 17.33
N ALA A 11 10.28 13.72 18.03
CA ALA A 11 10.61 15.03 18.56
C ALA A 11 9.91 15.24 19.89
N GLY A 12 10.48 16.11 20.74
CA GLY A 12 9.96 16.39 22.08
C GLY A 12 10.60 15.53 23.17
N PRO A 13 10.08 15.62 24.41
CA PRO A 13 10.62 14.86 25.53
C PRO A 13 10.39 13.36 25.35
N GLU A 14 11.37 12.55 25.76
CA GLU A 14 11.18 11.10 25.85
C GLU A 14 10.03 10.81 26.81
N GLY A 15 9.14 9.90 26.43
CA GLY A 15 8.04 9.43 27.27
C GLY A 15 8.55 8.66 28.51
N PRO A 16 7.65 8.13 29.33
CA PRO A 16 8.02 7.36 30.51
C PRO A 16 8.82 6.10 30.12
N VAL A 17 9.81 5.75 30.93
CA VAL A 17 10.63 4.53 30.76
C VAL A 17 10.00 3.30 31.42
N SER A 18 9.01 3.52 32.28
CA SER A 18 8.18 2.46 32.90
C SER A 18 6.74 2.95 33.05
N ASP A 19 5.78 2.03 33.03
CA ASP A 19 4.40 2.39 33.33
C ASP A 19 4.33 3.01 34.73
N PHE A 20 3.68 4.16 34.85
CA PHE A 20 3.54 4.81 36.14
C PHE A 20 2.18 5.51 36.29
N THR A 21 1.86 5.80 37.52
CA THR A 21 0.67 6.58 37.91
C THR A 21 1.05 7.63 38.94
N ASP A 22 0.30 8.72 38.94
CA ASP A 22 0.40 9.78 39.95
C ASP A 22 -0.98 10.32 40.28
N LEU A 23 -1.10 10.98 41.42
CA LEU A 23 -2.30 11.76 41.74
C LEU A 23 -2.30 13.04 40.89
N HIS A 24 -3.43 13.27 40.26
CA HIS A 24 -3.55 14.34 39.29
C HIS A 24 -4.93 14.98 39.36
N ALA A 25 -5.06 16.25 39.09
CA ALA A 25 -6.32 16.98 39.05
C ALA A 25 -6.58 17.55 37.66
N TRP A 26 -7.81 17.36 37.17
CA TRP A 26 -8.27 18.01 35.96
C TRP A 26 -9.65 18.64 36.18
N THR A 27 -10.08 19.45 35.24
CA THR A 27 -11.38 20.12 35.27
C THR A 27 -12.27 19.58 34.18
N GLU A 28 -13.52 19.33 34.51
CA GLU A 28 -14.53 19.03 33.51
C GLU A 28 -15.46 20.22 33.29
N VAL A 29 -15.78 20.50 32.04
CA VAL A 29 -16.70 21.54 31.65
C VAL A 29 -17.79 20.97 30.77
N TYR A 30 -19.05 21.34 31.06
CA TYR A 30 -20.18 20.95 30.22
C TYR A 30 -20.34 21.91 29.06
N ILE A 31 -20.23 21.37 27.84
CA ILE A 31 -20.45 22.12 26.61
C ILE A 31 -21.76 21.62 25.97
N PRO A 32 -22.75 22.48 25.77
CA PRO A 32 -24.01 22.10 25.12
C PRO A 32 -23.74 21.48 23.75
N GLY A 33 -24.26 20.28 23.55
CA GLY A 33 -24.09 19.48 22.31
C GLY A 33 -22.83 18.59 22.27
N ALA A 34 -21.86 18.78 23.17
CA ALA A 34 -20.67 17.94 23.30
C ALA A 34 -20.63 17.16 24.62
N GLY A 35 -21.41 17.58 25.63
CA GLY A 35 -21.40 16.96 26.95
C GLY A 35 -20.24 17.47 27.83
N TRP A 36 -19.83 16.66 28.79
CA TRP A 36 -18.73 16.95 29.68
C TRP A 36 -17.37 16.73 28.99
N ILE A 37 -16.51 17.73 29.00
CA ILE A 37 -15.17 17.70 28.42
C ILE A 37 -14.15 17.91 29.52
N GLY A 38 -13.26 16.94 29.68
CA GLY A 38 -12.15 17.00 30.62
C GLY A 38 -11.01 17.85 30.09
N LEU A 39 -10.57 18.84 30.88
CA LEU A 39 -9.45 19.71 30.56
C LEU A 39 -8.35 19.51 31.60
N ASP A 40 -7.18 19.11 31.15
CA ASP A 40 -6.01 18.96 32.01
C ASP A 40 -5.09 20.20 31.90
N PRO A 41 -5.14 21.12 32.86
CA PRO A 41 -4.33 22.30 32.81
C PRO A 41 -2.82 22.05 33.01
N THR A 42 -2.45 20.90 33.56
CA THR A 42 -1.06 20.53 33.81
C THR A 42 -0.36 20.10 32.53
N SER A 43 -1.01 19.29 31.70
CA SER A 43 -0.48 18.86 30.40
C SER A 43 -0.81 19.84 29.27
N GLY A 44 -1.81 20.71 29.45
CA GLY A 44 -2.38 21.54 28.40
C GLY A 44 -3.19 20.76 27.37
N LEU A 45 -3.60 19.54 27.68
CA LEU A 45 -4.33 18.62 26.82
C LEU A 45 -5.72 18.32 27.40
N PHE A 46 -6.53 17.62 26.64
CA PHE A 46 -7.78 17.04 27.14
C PHE A 46 -7.50 15.87 28.10
N ALA A 47 -8.35 15.72 29.12
CA ALA A 47 -8.34 14.51 29.92
C ALA A 47 -8.77 13.31 29.07
N GLY A 48 -7.95 12.26 29.06
CA GLY A 48 -8.14 11.06 28.23
C GLY A 48 -8.25 9.79 29.09
N GLU A 49 -8.11 8.64 28.46
CA GLU A 49 -8.25 7.33 29.07
C GLU A 49 -7.31 7.07 30.25
N GLY A 50 -6.17 7.76 30.32
CA GLY A 50 -5.26 7.68 31.44
C GLY A 50 -5.73 8.42 32.70
N HIS A 51 -6.78 9.24 32.62
CA HIS A 51 -7.39 9.98 33.71
C HIS A 51 -8.50 9.17 34.34
N ILE A 52 -8.20 8.54 35.45
CA ILE A 52 -9.16 7.70 36.19
C ILE A 52 -9.69 8.52 37.37
N PRO A 53 -10.99 8.95 37.39
CA PRO A 53 -11.54 9.75 38.45
C PRO A 53 -11.64 8.95 39.74
N LEU A 54 -11.02 9.46 40.78
CA LEU A 54 -11.12 8.94 42.16
C LEU A 54 -12.13 9.74 42.97
N ALA A 55 -12.31 11.02 42.65
CA ALA A 55 -13.32 11.90 43.21
C ALA A 55 -13.74 12.93 42.17
N CYS A 56 -14.99 13.37 42.20
CA CYS A 56 -15.54 14.44 41.41
C CYS A 56 -16.31 15.38 42.35
N THR A 57 -15.82 16.64 42.46
CA THR A 57 -16.39 17.64 43.38
C THR A 57 -16.33 19.02 42.74
N PRO A 58 -17.26 19.93 43.10
CA PRO A 58 -17.22 21.31 42.63
C PRO A 58 -16.07 22.13 43.23
N GLU A 59 -15.54 21.70 44.35
CA GLU A 59 -14.48 22.36 45.09
C GLU A 59 -13.28 21.41 45.28
N PRO A 60 -12.06 21.79 44.85
CA PRO A 60 -10.88 20.91 44.85
C PRO A 60 -10.56 20.39 46.29
N SER A 61 -10.79 21.19 47.30
CA SER A 61 -10.54 20.82 48.71
C SER A 61 -11.43 19.68 49.18
N SER A 62 -12.60 19.50 48.60
CA SER A 62 -13.53 18.41 48.92
C SER A 62 -13.11 17.07 48.31
N ALA A 63 -12.14 17.07 47.36
CA ALA A 63 -11.59 15.85 46.80
C ALA A 63 -10.44 15.26 47.63
N ALA A 64 -9.98 15.95 48.63
CA ALA A 64 -8.93 15.45 49.52
C ALA A 64 -9.34 14.13 50.19
N PRO A 65 -8.62 13.02 49.98
CA PRO A 65 -9.00 11.72 50.56
C PRO A 65 -8.89 11.71 52.08
N LEU A 66 -8.12 12.62 52.63
CA LEU A 66 -7.88 12.76 54.04
C LEU A 66 -7.70 14.24 54.42
N THR A 67 -8.46 14.73 55.37
CA THR A 67 -8.32 16.05 55.92
C THR A 67 -8.16 15.94 57.46
N GLY A 68 -7.32 16.81 58.03
CA GLY A 68 -7.12 16.80 59.47
C GLY A 68 -6.37 18.06 59.88
N ALA A 69 -6.25 18.30 61.21
CA ALA A 69 -5.47 19.33 61.79
C ALA A 69 -4.61 18.73 62.92
N VAL A 70 -3.39 19.17 63.02
CA VAL A 70 -2.48 18.80 64.09
C VAL A 70 -1.90 20.07 64.72
N GLU A 71 -1.40 19.96 65.97
CA GLU A 71 -0.64 21.03 66.57
C GLU A 71 0.61 21.31 65.71
N PRO A 72 1.17 22.55 65.77
CA PRO A 72 2.39 22.87 65.03
C PRO A 72 3.51 21.88 65.34
N CYS A 73 3.87 21.00 64.46
CA CYS A 73 4.90 20.00 64.60
C CYS A 73 5.54 19.70 63.25
N GLU A 74 6.71 19.09 63.28
CA GLU A 74 7.34 18.57 62.08
C GLU A 74 6.51 17.33 61.60
N THR A 75 6.06 17.40 60.34
CA THR A 75 5.26 16.34 59.74
C THR A 75 6.00 15.70 58.55
N LYS A 76 5.92 14.41 58.42
CA LYS A 76 6.40 13.66 57.29
C LYS A 76 5.20 13.06 56.54
N PHE A 77 5.11 13.34 55.26
CA PHE A 77 4.08 12.80 54.39
C PHE A 77 4.75 11.91 53.36
N ASP A 78 4.34 10.64 53.33
CA ASP A 78 4.81 9.66 52.36
C ASP A 78 3.57 9.08 51.64
N PHE A 79 3.66 8.91 50.33
CA PHE A 79 2.66 8.18 49.56
C PHE A 79 3.35 7.33 48.50
N ALA A 80 2.66 6.30 48.05
CA ALA A 80 3.13 5.41 46.99
C ALA A 80 1.97 5.02 46.07
N ASN A 81 2.22 5.13 44.82
CA ASN A 81 1.32 4.61 43.80
C ASN A 81 2.03 3.52 43.01
N ASN A 82 1.30 2.51 42.60
CA ASN A 82 1.82 1.45 41.77
C ASN A 82 0.82 1.13 40.66
N VAL A 83 1.33 0.96 39.45
CA VAL A 83 0.56 0.44 38.34
C VAL A 83 1.20 -0.86 37.87
N THR A 84 0.40 -1.90 37.77
CA THR A 84 0.84 -3.20 37.27
C THR A 84 -0.01 -3.62 36.11
N ARG A 85 0.63 -3.87 34.96
CA ARG A 85 -0.04 -4.36 33.76
C ARG A 85 -0.41 -5.84 33.99
N LEU A 86 -1.69 -6.14 34.17
CA LEU A 86 -2.20 -7.50 34.39
C LEU A 86 -2.44 -8.23 33.06
N ARG A 87 -2.86 -7.49 32.04
CA ARG A 87 -3.16 -8.01 30.74
C ARG A 87 -2.92 -6.93 29.68
N GLU A 88 -2.42 -7.34 28.56
CA GLU A 88 -2.33 -6.51 27.38
C GLU A 88 -2.84 -7.34 26.21
N ASP A 89 -3.93 -6.88 25.59
CA ASP A 89 -4.42 -7.49 24.38
C ASP A 89 -3.56 -7.00 23.19
N ALA A 90 -3.32 -7.88 22.21
CA ALA A 90 -2.59 -7.54 21.03
C ALA A 90 -3.28 -6.37 20.30
N ARG A 91 -2.53 -5.31 20.03
CA ARG A 91 -2.98 -4.12 19.31
C ARG A 91 -2.27 -4.05 17.97
N VAL A 92 -2.87 -3.37 17.02
CA VAL A 92 -2.26 -3.15 15.69
C VAL A 92 -0.90 -2.45 15.82
N THR A 93 -0.77 -1.53 16.80
CA THR A 93 0.50 -0.82 17.10
C THR A 93 1.49 -1.65 17.92
N ARG A 94 1.02 -2.71 18.59
CA ARG A 94 1.83 -3.68 19.32
C ARG A 94 1.27 -5.09 19.14
N PRO A 95 1.45 -5.67 17.93
CA PRO A 95 0.73 -6.87 17.53
C PRO A 95 1.17 -8.14 18.24
N TYR A 96 2.41 -8.20 18.72
CA TYR A 96 3.00 -9.39 19.36
C TYR A 96 3.75 -9.03 20.61
N ALA A 97 3.55 -9.83 21.66
CA ALA A 97 4.40 -9.82 22.84
C ALA A 97 5.83 -10.32 22.50
N GLU A 98 6.83 -9.99 23.32
CA GLU A 98 8.22 -10.35 23.01
C GLU A 98 8.48 -11.86 22.97
N ASN A 99 7.78 -12.63 23.78
CA ASN A 99 7.84 -14.09 23.75
C ASN A 99 7.21 -14.67 22.47
N GLU A 100 6.10 -14.11 22.02
CA GLU A 100 5.48 -14.50 20.74
C GLU A 100 6.38 -14.14 19.57
N TRP A 101 6.95 -12.91 19.57
CA TRP A 101 7.90 -12.52 18.56
C TRP A 101 9.14 -13.43 18.50
N ALA A 102 9.67 -13.83 19.67
CA ALA A 102 10.78 -14.78 19.72
C ALA A 102 10.43 -16.15 19.11
N ALA A 103 9.21 -16.62 19.29
CA ALA A 103 8.72 -17.85 18.66
C ALA A 103 8.59 -17.70 17.14
N ILE A 104 8.01 -16.58 16.65
CA ILE A 104 7.90 -16.24 15.23
C ILE A 104 9.30 -16.20 14.59
N ASP A 105 10.23 -15.51 15.22
CA ASP A 105 11.60 -15.34 14.73
C ASP A 105 12.35 -16.67 14.68
N SER A 106 12.17 -17.52 15.69
CA SER A 106 12.70 -18.89 15.72
C SER A 106 12.16 -19.75 14.58
N LEU A 107 10.85 -19.69 14.33
CA LEU A 107 10.25 -20.40 13.19
C LEU A 107 10.80 -19.89 11.87
N GLY A 108 10.97 -18.58 11.72
CA GLY A 108 11.53 -17.97 10.50
C GLY A 108 12.90 -18.54 10.14
N ARG A 109 13.80 -18.66 11.15
CA ARG A 109 15.13 -19.32 10.97
C ARG A 109 15.02 -20.80 10.68
N ALA A 110 14.09 -21.50 11.30
CA ALA A 110 13.86 -22.93 11.06
C ALA A 110 13.38 -23.19 9.63
N VAL A 111 12.46 -22.36 9.12
CA VAL A 111 11.98 -22.40 7.72
C VAL A 111 13.15 -22.13 6.77
N ASP A 112 13.97 -21.11 7.03
CA ASP A 112 15.15 -20.82 6.23
C ASP A 112 16.14 -21.99 6.14
N ALA A 113 16.42 -22.60 7.26
CA ALA A 113 17.32 -23.76 7.30
C ALA A 113 16.79 -24.92 6.42
N ARG A 114 15.47 -25.09 6.33
CA ARG A 114 14.84 -26.08 5.44
C ARG A 114 14.87 -25.64 3.99
N LEU A 115 14.62 -24.36 3.68
CA LEU A 115 14.71 -23.79 2.32
C LEU A 115 16.11 -23.96 1.74
N VAL A 116 17.14 -23.69 2.56
CA VAL A 116 18.54 -23.87 2.18
C VAL A 116 18.88 -25.33 1.91
N ARG A 117 18.48 -26.26 2.81
CA ARG A 117 18.66 -27.69 2.59
C ARG A 117 17.97 -28.21 1.34
N GLY A 118 16.81 -27.64 1.00
CA GLY A 118 16.04 -27.98 -0.19
C GLY A 118 16.57 -27.34 -1.48
N ASP A 119 17.65 -26.56 -1.43
CA ASP A 119 18.19 -25.76 -2.55
C ASP A 119 17.11 -24.89 -3.22
N VAL A 120 16.24 -24.25 -2.44
CA VAL A 120 15.12 -23.45 -2.98
C VAL A 120 15.61 -22.16 -3.63
N ARG A 121 16.69 -21.59 -3.13
CA ARG A 121 17.34 -20.34 -3.60
C ARG A 121 16.41 -19.14 -3.57
N LEU A 122 15.51 -19.11 -2.59
CA LEU A 122 14.49 -18.09 -2.45
C LEU A 122 15.10 -16.74 -2.11
N THR A 123 14.64 -15.69 -2.81
CA THR A 123 14.76 -14.30 -2.36
C THR A 123 13.37 -13.68 -2.23
N MET A 124 13.22 -12.77 -1.27
CA MET A 124 11.96 -12.07 -1.03
C MET A 124 12.22 -10.59 -0.81
N GLY A 125 11.50 -9.77 -1.52
CA GLY A 125 11.43 -8.31 -1.39
C GLY A 125 9.98 -7.88 -1.36
N GLY A 126 9.75 -6.59 -1.59
CA GLY A 126 8.38 -6.08 -1.61
C GLY A 126 8.31 -4.62 -2.02
N GLU A 127 7.09 -4.14 -2.03
CA GLU A 127 6.74 -2.76 -2.37
C GLU A 127 5.90 -2.14 -1.23
N PRO A 128 6.44 -2.06 0.03
CA PRO A 128 5.74 -1.42 1.13
C PRO A 128 5.48 0.05 0.85
N THR A 129 4.33 0.54 1.32
CA THR A 129 3.84 1.89 1.09
C THR A 129 3.73 2.68 2.38
N PHE A 130 4.01 3.99 2.31
CA PHE A 130 4.00 4.90 3.46
C PHE A 130 3.22 6.16 3.15
N VAL A 131 2.66 6.77 4.22
CA VAL A 131 1.91 8.04 4.19
C VAL A 131 2.50 9.03 5.18
N SER A 132 2.21 10.32 5.02
CA SER A 132 2.62 11.32 6.01
C SER A 132 1.95 11.07 7.36
N ILE A 133 2.71 11.23 8.45
CA ILE A 133 2.17 11.25 9.81
C ILE A 133 1.71 12.65 10.24
N ASP A 134 2.06 13.68 9.46
CA ASP A 134 1.78 15.09 9.79
C ASP A 134 0.60 15.66 9.02
N ASP A 135 0.35 15.11 7.83
CA ASP A 135 -0.65 15.61 6.89
C ASP A 135 -1.54 14.45 6.46
N VAL A 136 -2.69 14.32 7.14
CA VAL A 136 -3.65 13.25 6.89
C VAL A 136 -4.73 13.63 5.87
N ASP A 137 -4.95 14.94 5.65
CA ASP A 137 -6.03 15.47 4.81
C ASP A 137 -5.56 15.86 3.40
N GLY A 138 -4.26 16.09 3.20
CA GLY A 138 -3.70 16.58 1.94
C GLY A 138 -3.94 15.63 0.76
N ASP A 139 -4.25 16.17 -0.39
CA ASP A 139 -4.50 15.41 -1.63
C ASP A 139 -3.32 14.51 -2.01
N GLU A 140 -2.10 14.95 -1.75
CA GLU A 140 -0.88 14.17 -1.98
C GLU A 140 -0.88 12.82 -1.23
N TRP A 141 -1.61 12.72 -0.12
CA TRP A 141 -1.69 11.55 0.75
C TRP A 141 -3.04 10.82 0.65
N ASN A 142 -3.94 11.27 -0.22
CA ASN A 142 -5.24 10.64 -0.42
C ASN A 142 -5.53 10.24 -1.86
N THR A 143 -5.26 11.11 -2.83
CA THR A 143 -5.72 10.96 -4.21
C THR A 143 -4.64 11.18 -5.25
N THR A 144 -3.75 12.19 -5.06
CA THR A 144 -2.77 12.54 -6.07
C THR A 144 -1.49 11.70 -5.97
N ALA A 145 -0.90 11.40 -7.14
CA ALA A 145 0.35 10.65 -7.18
C ALA A 145 1.55 11.54 -6.83
N ASP A 146 1.56 12.80 -7.25
CA ASP A 146 2.68 13.72 -7.09
C ASP A 146 2.30 14.93 -6.24
N GLY A 147 3.32 15.58 -5.66
CA GLY A 147 3.21 16.79 -4.88
C GLY A 147 4.56 17.19 -4.27
N GLU A 148 4.70 18.48 -3.94
CA GLU A 148 5.96 19.03 -3.46
C GLU A 148 6.37 18.46 -2.08
N ARG A 149 5.40 18.37 -1.16
CA ARG A 149 5.64 17.81 0.18
C ARG A 149 6.00 16.33 0.09
N LYS A 150 5.30 15.58 -0.77
CA LYS A 150 5.58 14.16 -1.02
C LYS A 150 6.99 13.97 -1.56
N ARG A 151 7.42 14.79 -2.54
CA ARG A 151 8.81 14.78 -3.07
C ARG A 151 9.84 15.05 -1.97
N THR A 152 9.61 16.06 -1.13
CA THR A 152 10.50 16.41 -0.03
C THR A 152 10.67 15.23 0.94
N ARG A 153 9.57 14.58 1.34
CA ARG A 153 9.61 13.40 2.22
C ARG A 153 10.31 12.21 1.55
N ALA A 154 10.07 12.00 0.24
CA ALA A 154 10.71 10.93 -0.52
C ALA A 154 12.23 11.12 -0.66
N ILE A 155 12.70 12.35 -0.84
CA ILE A 155 14.12 12.67 -0.88
C ILE A 155 14.77 12.41 0.48
N ASP A 156 14.16 12.90 1.58
CA ASP A 156 14.67 12.63 2.94
C ASP A 156 14.74 11.12 3.22
N LEU A 157 13.66 10.39 2.91
CA LEU A 157 13.67 8.94 3.03
C LEU A 157 14.77 8.28 2.20
N THR A 158 14.94 8.70 0.94
CA THR A 158 15.98 8.15 0.06
C THR A 158 17.38 8.38 0.63
N CYS A 159 17.68 9.58 1.12
CA CYS A 159 18.96 9.87 1.75
C CYS A 159 19.20 9.01 3.01
N ARG A 160 18.20 8.84 3.86
CA ARG A 160 18.28 7.99 5.06
C ARG A 160 18.49 6.52 4.71
N LEU A 161 17.76 6.01 3.72
CA LEU A 161 17.88 4.62 3.27
C LEU A 161 19.26 4.35 2.63
N ARG A 162 19.83 5.35 1.91
CA ARG A 162 21.21 5.23 1.42
C ARG A 162 22.20 5.06 2.56
N GLU A 163 22.12 5.91 3.59
CA GLU A 163 23.04 5.80 4.73
C GLU A 163 22.85 4.49 5.50
N ALA A 164 21.61 4.00 5.60
CA ALA A 164 21.31 2.77 6.34
C ALA A 164 21.73 1.49 5.59
N PHE A 165 21.47 1.41 4.28
CA PHE A 165 21.68 0.18 3.49
C PHE A 165 22.90 0.20 2.59
N ALA A 166 23.32 1.36 2.13
CA ALA A 166 24.35 1.52 1.11
C ALA A 166 25.21 2.76 1.37
N PRO A 167 25.97 2.83 2.48
CA PRO A 167 26.87 3.95 2.72
C PRO A 167 27.81 4.14 1.52
N GLY A 168 27.79 5.32 0.90
CA GLY A 168 28.52 5.58 -0.35
C GLY A 168 27.86 5.02 -1.61
N GLY A 169 26.62 4.55 -1.56
CA GLY A 169 25.80 4.20 -2.72
C GLY A 169 25.45 5.45 -3.54
N MET A 170 25.27 5.24 -4.85
CA MET A 170 24.87 6.29 -5.78
C MET A 170 23.36 6.54 -5.63
N ILE A 171 22.94 7.81 -5.55
CA ILE A 171 21.55 8.21 -5.72
C ILE A 171 21.32 8.60 -7.17
N TRP A 172 20.28 8.07 -7.74
CA TRP A 172 19.78 8.37 -9.06
C TRP A 172 18.40 9.03 -8.94
N PHE A 173 18.19 10.12 -9.68
CA PHE A 173 16.92 10.83 -9.77
C PHE A 173 16.40 10.68 -11.20
N GLY A 174 15.25 10.11 -11.38
CA GLY A 174 14.75 9.86 -12.73
C GLY A 174 13.24 9.77 -12.82
N GLU A 175 12.80 9.29 -13.96
CA GLU A 175 11.39 9.06 -14.22
C GLU A 175 11.07 7.58 -14.02
N GLY A 176 9.95 7.32 -13.33
CA GLY A 176 9.47 6.00 -13.02
C GLY A 176 8.33 5.54 -13.94
N LYS A 177 7.25 5.10 -13.33
CA LYS A 177 6.04 4.62 -14.02
C LYS A 177 5.35 5.80 -14.72
N TRP A 178 4.80 5.54 -15.89
CA TRP A 178 3.91 6.44 -16.61
C TRP A 178 2.61 5.72 -16.91
N TYR A 179 1.49 6.36 -16.58
CA TYR A 179 0.18 5.80 -16.81
C TYR A 179 -0.59 6.59 -17.86
N PRO A 180 -1.47 5.92 -18.64
CA PRO A 180 -2.33 6.61 -19.59
C PRO A 180 -3.15 7.71 -18.91
N GLY A 181 -3.11 8.92 -19.50
CA GLY A 181 -3.77 10.11 -18.94
C GLY A 181 -2.87 11.01 -18.10
N GLU A 182 -1.71 10.54 -17.65
CA GLU A 182 -0.72 11.39 -17.01
C GLU A 182 0.08 12.18 -18.06
N PRO A 183 0.30 13.49 -17.85
CA PRO A 183 1.01 14.33 -18.81
C PRO A 183 2.50 13.99 -18.90
N VAL A 184 3.10 13.53 -17.79
CA VAL A 184 4.52 13.16 -17.69
C VAL A 184 4.67 11.90 -16.84
N PRO A 185 5.76 11.12 -17.00
CA PRO A 185 6.10 10.04 -16.08
C PRO A 185 6.27 10.55 -14.65
N ARG A 186 5.90 9.71 -13.69
CA ARG A 186 6.13 10.01 -12.27
C ARG A 186 7.62 9.98 -11.96
N TRP A 187 8.05 10.73 -10.97
CA TRP A 187 9.44 10.68 -10.51
C TRP A 187 9.78 9.31 -9.86
N ALA A 188 11.07 8.97 -9.88
CA ALA A 188 11.59 7.82 -9.15
C ALA A 188 12.99 8.16 -8.62
N TYR A 189 13.26 7.82 -7.37
CA TYR A 189 14.57 7.96 -6.74
C TYR A 189 15.15 6.59 -6.49
N GLY A 190 16.34 6.33 -7.01
CA GLY A 190 17.01 5.05 -6.91
C GLY A 190 18.30 5.13 -6.13
N ILE A 191 18.55 4.13 -5.29
CA ILE A 191 19.84 3.91 -4.64
C ILE A 191 20.45 2.67 -5.26
N PHE A 192 21.68 2.79 -5.74
CA PHE A 192 22.42 1.70 -6.39
C PHE A 192 23.76 1.48 -5.71
N TRP A 193 24.13 0.24 -5.46
CA TRP A 193 25.43 -0.12 -4.91
C TRP A 193 25.89 -1.49 -5.39
N ARG A 194 27.23 -1.69 -5.41
CA ARG A 194 27.85 -2.94 -5.83
C ARG A 194 27.86 -3.94 -4.67
N LYS A 195 27.57 -5.22 -4.97
CA LYS A 195 27.62 -6.31 -3.98
C LYS A 195 29.03 -6.70 -3.56
N ASP A 196 30.04 -6.34 -4.36
CA ASP A 196 31.43 -6.62 -4.07
C ASP A 196 32.10 -5.58 -3.14
N GLY A 197 31.31 -4.61 -2.65
CA GLY A 197 31.73 -3.59 -1.70
C GLY A 197 32.52 -2.41 -2.28
N TYR A 198 32.81 -2.42 -3.59
CA TYR A 198 33.43 -1.23 -4.22
C TYR A 198 32.36 -0.14 -4.42
N PRO A 199 32.68 1.14 -4.14
CA PRO A 199 31.73 2.22 -4.34
C PRO A 199 31.40 2.38 -5.83
N MET A 200 30.15 2.66 -6.14
CA MET A 200 29.74 3.09 -7.49
C MET A 200 30.16 4.54 -7.76
N TRP A 201 30.15 5.36 -6.72
CA TRP A 201 30.61 6.74 -6.73
C TRP A 201 31.56 6.95 -5.55
N ARG A 202 32.80 7.38 -5.82
CA ARG A 202 33.88 7.44 -4.81
C ARG A 202 33.88 8.73 -4.01
N SER A 203 33.63 9.86 -4.69
CA SER A 203 33.68 11.20 -4.08
C SER A 203 32.27 11.70 -3.74
N ILE A 204 31.78 11.39 -2.55
CA ILE A 204 30.47 11.82 -2.09
C ILE A 204 30.27 13.35 -2.15
N THR A 205 31.38 14.10 -2.05
CA THR A 205 31.36 15.57 -2.10
C THR A 205 31.02 16.13 -3.48
N THR A 206 31.07 15.33 -4.52
CA THR A 206 30.71 15.71 -5.90
C THR A 206 29.26 15.29 -6.26
N LEU A 207 28.54 14.63 -5.37
CA LEU A 207 27.09 14.46 -5.51
C LEU A 207 26.37 15.66 -4.91
N ALA A 208 25.42 16.20 -5.66
CA ALA A 208 24.60 17.31 -5.17
C ALA A 208 23.70 16.86 -4.02
N ASP A 209 23.64 17.68 -2.98
CA ASP A 209 22.68 17.49 -1.89
C ASP A 209 21.34 18.14 -2.30
N PRO A 210 20.30 17.35 -2.49
CA PRO A 210 19.01 17.87 -2.96
C PRO A 210 18.31 18.78 -1.94
N SER A 211 18.72 18.76 -0.67
CA SER A 211 18.20 19.65 0.37
C SER A 211 18.79 21.05 0.33
N LYS A 212 19.93 21.22 -0.35
CA LYS A 212 20.62 22.51 -0.44
C LYS A 212 20.25 23.24 -1.72
N PRO A 213 20.14 24.57 -1.69
CA PRO A 213 19.92 25.37 -2.90
C PRO A 213 21.10 25.24 -3.86
N GLY A 214 20.79 25.25 -5.16
CA GLY A 214 21.81 25.26 -6.20
C GLY A 214 22.46 26.66 -6.35
N HIS A 215 23.68 26.69 -6.92
CA HIS A 215 24.45 27.94 -7.10
C HIS A 215 25.15 28.03 -8.48
N TYR A 216 24.98 27.04 -9.35
CA TYR A 216 25.59 27.03 -10.66
C TYR A 216 24.83 27.86 -11.68
N GLY A 217 25.53 28.34 -12.69
CA GLY A 217 25.00 29.07 -13.82
C GLY A 217 24.97 28.24 -15.11
N TYR A 218 25.00 28.90 -16.25
CA TYR A 218 24.89 28.27 -17.58
C TYR A 218 26.23 27.93 -18.24
N GLU A 219 27.37 28.24 -17.62
CA GLU A 219 28.70 27.92 -18.11
C GLU A 219 29.15 26.51 -17.65
N GLU A 220 28.85 26.15 -16.44
CA GLU A 220 29.27 24.92 -15.80
C GLU A 220 28.80 23.65 -16.53
N PRO A 221 27.61 23.57 -17.13
CA PRO A 221 27.23 22.41 -17.97
C PRO A 221 28.19 22.15 -19.10
N GLY A 222 28.68 23.22 -19.73
CA GLY A 222 29.67 23.12 -20.80
C GLY A 222 31.06 22.69 -20.33
N ILE A 223 31.50 23.16 -19.15
CA ILE A 223 32.74 22.73 -18.52
C ILE A 223 32.69 21.22 -18.22
N LEU A 224 31.61 20.79 -17.60
CA LEU A 224 31.43 19.38 -17.25
C LEU A 224 31.31 18.48 -18.49
N ALA A 225 30.51 18.83 -19.49
CA ALA A 225 30.34 18.04 -20.71
C ALA A 225 31.66 17.85 -21.48
N ARG A 226 32.47 18.91 -21.63
CA ARG A 226 33.81 18.83 -22.23
C ARG A 226 34.79 18.02 -21.37
N GLY A 227 34.74 18.15 -20.05
CA GLY A 227 35.55 17.33 -19.15
C GLY A 227 35.20 15.83 -19.25
N ILE A 228 33.93 15.47 -19.36
CA ILE A 228 33.51 14.06 -19.58
C ILE A 228 34.04 13.57 -20.93
N ALA A 229 33.93 14.37 -22.00
CA ALA A 229 34.45 14.01 -23.30
C ALA A 229 35.97 13.72 -23.24
N GLU A 230 36.74 14.59 -22.58
CA GLU A 230 38.18 14.41 -22.38
C GLU A 230 38.52 13.10 -21.66
N VAL A 231 37.84 12.79 -20.55
CA VAL A 231 38.06 11.56 -19.80
C VAL A 231 37.79 10.31 -20.65
N LEU A 232 36.78 10.36 -21.51
CA LEU A 232 36.42 9.27 -22.40
C LEU A 232 37.31 9.18 -23.65
N GLY A 233 38.18 10.17 -23.86
CA GLY A 233 39.01 10.29 -25.06
C GLY A 233 38.19 10.67 -26.31
N ILE A 234 37.13 11.41 -26.13
CA ILE A 234 36.26 11.93 -27.17
C ILE A 234 36.64 13.41 -27.41
N PRO A 235 36.65 13.90 -28.65
CA PRO A 235 36.94 15.31 -28.93
C PRO A 235 35.94 16.24 -28.19
N GLN A 236 36.46 17.26 -27.52
CA GLN A 236 35.66 18.18 -26.69
C GLN A 236 34.61 18.96 -27.53
N GLU A 237 34.91 19.20 -28.80
CA GLU A 237 33.99 19.82 -29.77
C GLU A 237 32.73 18.99 -30.07
N ASN A 238 32.73 17.72 -29.70
CA ASN A 238 31.54 16.87 -29.78
C ASN A 238 30.47 17.21 -28.72
N ALA A 239 30.81 17.97 -27.68
CA ALA A 239 29.86 18.55 -26.75
C ALA A 239 29.09 19.72 -27.41
N ILE A 240 27.85 19.49 -27.77
CA ILE A 240 27.02 20.42 -28.56
C ILE A 240 26.16 21.25 -27.60
N PRO A 241 26.19 22.60 -27.70
CA PRO A 241 25.27 23.43 -26.93
C PRO A 241 23.83 23.19 -27.37
N ALA A 242 22.92 23.04 -26.38
CA ALA A 242 21.48 22.84 -26.59
C ALA A 242 20.72 24.14 -26.27
N LEU A 243 19.93 24.59 -27.21
CA LEU A 243 19.15 25.83 -27.15
C LEU A 243 17.66 25.51 -27.01
N GLU A 244 16.91 26.38 -26.35
CA GLU A 244 15.45 26.33 -26.38
C GLU A 244 14.92 26.83 -27.74
N ASP A 245 13.78 26.27 -28.19
CA ASP A 245 13.11 26.72 -29.40
C ASP A 245 12.29 27.99 -29.10
N VAL A 246 12.97 29.11 -29.16
CA VAL A 246 12.39 30.45 -28.88
C VAL A 246 11.22 30.79 -29.80
N GLU A 247 11.29 30.39 -31.07
CA GLU A 247 10.20 30.65 -32.03
C GLU A 247 8.92 29.94 -31.61
N TYR A 248 9.02 28.69 -31.10
CA TYR A 248 7.89 27.98 -30.55
C TYR A 248 7.29 28.72 -29.34
N TYR A 249 8.10 29.11 -28.37
CA TYR A 249 7.61 29.79 -27.16
C TYR A 249 7.01 31.16 -27.48
N ARG A 250 7.55 31.92 -28.44
CA ARG A 250 6.97 33.17 -28.89
C ARG A 250 5.62 32.96 -29.58
N TRP A 251 5.55 32.00 -30.48
CA TRP A 251 4.29 31.63 -31.11
C TRP A 251 3.26 31.19 -30.08
N ARG A 252 3.65 30.33 -29.17
CA ARG A 252 2.76 29.83 -28.14
C ARG A 252 2.24 30.95 -27.25
N ALA A 253 3.11 31.83 -26.77
CA ALA A 253 2.73 32.99 -25.97
C ALA A 253 1.69 33.89 -26.66
N SER A 254 1.77 34.02 -27.99
CA SER A 254 0.78 34.80 -28.75
C SER A 254 -0.59 34.13 -28.89
N THR A 255 -0.68 32.84 -28.63
CA THR A 255 -1.91 32.03 -28.74
C THR A 255 -2.51 31.65 -27.37
N LEU A 256 -1.82 31.95 -26.26
CA LEU A 256 -2.35 31.72 -24.93
C LEU A 256 -3.52 32.63 -24.61
N PRO A 257 -4.58 32.14 -23.92
CA PRO A 257 -5.68 32.97 -23.48
C PRO A 257 -5.19 34.10 -22.56
N HIS A 258 -5.91 35.24 -22.61
CA HIS A 258 -5.68 36.30 -21.63
C HIS A 258 -6.45 35.97 -20.37
N PHE A 259 -5.73 35.86 -19.25
CA PHE A 259 -6.33 35.64 -17.92
C PHE A 259 -6.16 36.91 -17.08
N GLU A 260 -7.20 37.31 -16.37
CA GLU A 260 -7.17 38.45 -15.44
C GLU A 260 -6.33 38.15 -14.20
N THR A 261 -6.28 36.86 -13.80
CA THR A 261 -5.51 36.39 -12.65
C THR A 261 -4.74 35.11 -12.99
N GLU A 262 -3.62 34.85 -12.29
CA GLU A 262 -2.84 33.59 -12.45
C GLU A 262 -3.63 32.34 -12.04
N THR A 263 -4.65 32.51 -11.20
CA THR A 263 -5.53 31.42 -10.75
C THR A 263 -6.50 30.91 -11.84
N GLU A 264 -6.71 31.69 -12.90
CA GLU A 264 -7.57 31.30 -14.02
C GLU A 264 -6.79 30.57 -15.14
N ALA A 265 -5.47 30.64 -15.11
CA ALA A 265 -4.62 29.95 -16.07
C ALA A 265 -4.50 28.46 -15.70
N SER A 266 -4.54 27.57 -16.70
CA SER A 266 -4.16 26.19 -16.50
C SER A 266 -2.70 26.08 -16.04
N GLU A 267 -2.32 25.00 -15.35
CA GLU A 267 -0.94 24.77 -14.93
C GLU A 267 0.04 24.79 -16.12
N ASP A 268 -0.37 24.24 -17.25
CA ASP A 268 0.43 24.22 -18.49
C ASP A 268 0.62 25.63 -19.06
N ASP A 269 -0.44 26.44 -19.10
CA ASP A 269 -0.37 27.82 -19.58
C ASP A 269 0.53 28.68 -18.70
N SER A 270 0.46 28.48 -17.39
CA SER A 270 1.32 29.21 -16.44
C SER A 270 2.79 28.77 -16.53
N LEU A 271 3.05 27.50 -16.83
CA LEU A 271 4.39 26.93 -17.02
C LEU A 271 5.06 27.51 -18.29
N GLU A 272 4.33 27.54 -19.43
CA GLU A 272 4.84 28.10 -20.67
C GLU A 272 5.18 29.59 -20.54
N ARG A 273 4.36 30.38 -19.85
CA ARG A 273 4.63 31.80 -19.56
C ARG A 273 5.87 31.97 -18.68
N ARG A 274 6.01 31.17 -17.62
CA ARG A 274 7.19 31.19 -16.75
C ARG A 274 8.45 30.83 -17.52
N THR A 275 8.39 29.81 -18.37
CA THR A 275 9.50 29.40 -19.23
C THR A 275 9.92 30.53 -20.16
N LEU A 276 8.98 31.18 -20.85
CA LEU A 276 9.26 32.30 -21.73
C LEU A 276 9.88 33.50 -20.98
N ALA A 277 9.36 33.82 -19.79
CA ALA A 277 9.91 34.88 -18.96
C ALA A 277 11.33 34.55 -18.48
N ALA A 278 11.61 33.31 -18.12
CA ALA A 278 12.93 32.85 -17.75
C ALA A 278 13.92 32.92 -18.93
N LEU A 279 13.48 32.52 -20.12
CA LEU A 279 14.26 32.67 -21.38
C LEU A 279 14.59 34.11 -21.69
N GLY A 280 13.63 35.01 -21.50
CA GLY A 280 13.82 36.46 -21.72
C GLY A 280 14.87 37.06 -20.75
N LYS A 281 14.87 36.62 -19.49
CA LYS A 281 15.86 37.07 -18.49
C LYS A 281 17.25 36.49 -18.74
N ARG A 282 17.34 35.23 -19.19
CA ARG A 282 18.60 34.51 -19.41
C ARG A 282 19.33 35.01 -20.67
N GLY A 283 18.63 35.36 -21.68
CA GLY A 283 19.12 35.60 -23.06
C GLY A 283 18.91 34.36 -23.94
N LEU A 284 18.45 34.62 -25.15
CA LEU A 284 17.97 33.61 -26.08
C LEU A 284 19.09 32.73 -26.69
N GLU A 285 20.32 33.21 -26.66
CA GLU A 285 21.49 32.51 -27.22
C GLU A 285 22.27 31.73 -26.14
N VAL A 286 21.87 31.84 -24.90
CA VAL A 286 22.52 31.10 -23.79
C VAL A 286 22.02 29.65 -23.79
N PRO A 287 22.88 28.64 -23.91
CA PRO A 287 22.45 27.25 -23.91
C PRO A 287 21.77 26.84 -22.59
N SER A 288 20.72 26.04 -22.68
CA SER A 288 20.13 25.39 -21.50
C SER A 288 21.07 24.35 -20.90
N GLY A 289 21.94 23.80 -21.72
CA GLY A 289 22.93 22.81 -21.35
C GLY A 289 23.72 22.32 -22.55
N TYR A 290 24.39 21.19 -22.38
CA TYR A 290 25.24 20.59 -23.41
C TYR A 290 24.89 19.11 -23.59
N VAL A 291 24.97 18.65 -24.85
CA VAL A 291 24.68 17.28 -25.24
C VAL A 291 25.95 16.66 -25.84
N LEU A 292 26.35 15.52 -25.32
CA LEU A 292 27.46 14.73 -25.81
C LEU A 292 26.90 13.45 -26.45
N PRO A 293 26.78 13.35 -27.78
CA PRO A 293 26.38 12.12 -28.46
C PRO A 293 27.40 11.01 -28.24
N VAL A 294 26.99 9.91 -27.63
CA VAL A 294 27.86 8.82 -27.24
C VAL A 294 27.25 7.45 -27.52
N TYR A 295 28.11 6.48 -27.77
CA TYR A 295 27.72 5.07 -27.88
C TYR A 295 28.85 4.17 -27.33
N HIS A 296 28.48 3.00 -26.83
CA HIS A 296 29.47 2.02 -26.39
C HIS A 296 29.86 1.11 -27.56
N HIS A 297 31.10 1.23 -28.04
CA HIS A 297 31.55 0.55 -29.23
C HIS A 297 31.64 -0.97 -29.01
N LYS A 298 31.02 -1.75 -29.91
CA LYS A 298 30.83 -3.19 -29.75
C LYS A 298 32.13 -4.00 -29.65
N THR A 299 33.17 -3.61 -30.40
CA THR A 299 34.46 -4.35 -30.48
C THR A 299 35.41 -3.91 -29.39
N THR A 300 35.70 -2.63 -29.27
CA THR A 300 36.67 -2.11 -28.27
C THR A 300 36.09 -2.07 -26.86
N LYS A 301 34.78 -2.19 -26.71
CA LYS A 301 34.08 -2.06 -25.44
C LYS A 301 34.41 -0.74 -24.71
N ARG A 302 34.63 0.34 -25.44
CA ARG A 302 34.86 1.71 -24.96
C ARG A 302 33.74 2.63 -25.38
N TRP A 303 33.54 3.68 -24.63
CA TRP A 303 32.67 4.78 -25.07
C TRP A 303 33.36 5.55 -26.22
N ALA A 304 32.57 5.90 -27.22
CA ALA A 304 32.93 6.72 -28.36
C ALA A 304 31.89 7.78 -28.59
N GLY A 305 32.24 8.87 -29.24
CA GLY A 305 31.29 9.96 -29.51
C GLY A 305 31.51 10.56 -30.89
N VAL A 306 30.42 10.99 -31.51
CA VAL A 306 30.42 11.65 -32.82
C VAL A 306 29.52 12.88 -32.75
N ARG A 307 29.98 14.00 -33.29
CA ARG A 307 29.20 15.22 -33.33
C ARG A 307 28.02 15.06 -34.29
N TRP A 308 26.80 15.31 -33.80
CA TRP A 308 25.62 15.30 -34.67
C TRP A 308 25.67 16.43 -35.70
N GLN A 309 25.37 16.08 -36.96
CA GLN A 309 25.17 17.04 -38.01
C GLN A 309 23.69 17.44 -38.06
N LEU A 310 23.40 18.67 -37.68
CA LEU A 310 22.05 19.20 -37.60
C LEU A 310 21.77 20.19 -38.75
N LYS A 311 20.62 20.12 -39.38
CA LYS A 311 20.27 20.96 -40.56
C LYS A 311 20.36 22.45 -40.27
N ARG A 312 20.06 22.89 -39.05
CA ARG A 312 20.12 24.29 -38.64
C ARG A 312 21.46 24.71 -38.02
N GLY A 313 22.44 23.84 -37.96
CA GLY A 313 23.73 24.07 -37.33
C GLY A 313 23.69 24.03 -35.78
N ASN A 314 22.57 24.32 -35.18
CA ASN A 314 22.33 24.33 -33.75
C ASN A 314 21.38 23.20 -33.29
N LEU A 315 21.52 22.76 -32.06
CA LEU A 315 20.64 21.82 -31.42
C LEU A 315 19.52 22.57 -30.67
N TYR A 316 18.30 22.50 -31.19
CA TYR A 316 17.10 23.03 -30.54
C TYR A 316 16.36 21.90 -29.82
N LEU A 317 16.05 22.11 -28.57
CA LEU A 317 15.31 21.15 -27.74
C LEU A 317 13.84 21.11 -28.17
N ILE A 318 13.22 19.95 -28.05
CA ILE A 318 11.77 19.84 -28.11
C ILE A 318 11.18 20.62 -26.92
N PRO A 319 10.20 21.50 -27.15
CA PRO A 319 9.59 22.27 -26.07
C PRO A 319 8.97 21.37 -24.99
N GLY A 320 9.10 21.79 -23.73
CA GLY A 320 8.59 21.05 -22.58
C GLY A 320 9.40 21.34 -21.30
N SER A 321 8.96 20.78 -20.18
CA SER A 321 9.57 20.90 -18.85
C SER A 321 10.36 19.67 -18.40
N SER A 322 10.30 18.56 -19.16
CA SER A 322 11.04 17.34 -18.84
C SER A 322 12.56 17.55 -18.91
N ALA A 323 13.32 16.62 -18.29
CA ALA A 323 14.77 16.58 -18.37
C ALA A 323 15.26 16.67 -19.84
N MET A 324 16.35 17.39 -20.05
CA MET A 324 16.88 17.69 -21.39
C MET A 324 17.05 16.44 -22.27
N GLY A 325 17.48 15.33 -21.68
CA GLY A 325 17.68 14.09 -22.42
C GLY A 325 16.44 13.53 -23.10
N PHE A 326 15.24 13.80 -22.57
CA PHE A 326 13.96 13.42 -23.18
C PHE A 326 13.49 14.41 -24.26
N ARG A 327 14.07 15.61 -24.27
CA ARG A 327 13.72 16.70 -25.18
C ARG A 327 14.65 16.77 -26.40
N LEU A 328 15.50 15.76 -26.61
CA LEU A 328 16.43 15.71 -27.73
C LEU A 328 15.67 15.47 -29.06
N PRO A 329 15.94 16.24 -30.12
CA PRO A 329 15.26 16.10 -31.39
C PRO A 329 15.79 14.91 -32.22
N LEU A 330 15.65 13.68 -31.71
CA LEU A 330 16.21 12.47 -32.31
C LEU A 330 15.67 12.18 -33.71
N ASP A 331 14.49 12.68 -34.04
CA ASP A 331 13.93 12.55 -35.42
C ASP A 331 14.65 13.43 -36.43
N SER A 332 15.41 14.44 -35.99
CA SER A 332 16.26 15.27 -36.81
C SER A 332 17.55 14.58 -37.25
N ILE A 333 17.88 13.44 -36.58
CA ILE A 333 19.09 12.66 -36.83
C ILE A 333 18.76 11.55 -37.82
N ARG A 334 19.77 11.11 -38.60
CA ARG A 334 19.61 10.03 -39.59
C ARG A 334 18.89 8.83 -38.98
N LYS A 335 17.83 8.35 -39.64
CA LYS A 335 17.06 7.18 -39.15
C LYS A 335 17.94 5.94 -39.04
N ALA A 336 17.79 5.22 -37.93
CA ALA A 336 18.37 3.90 -37.75
C ALA A 336 17.83 2.92 -38.80
N THR A 337 18.66 2.02 -39.30
CA THR A 337 18.23 0.99 -40.25
C THR A 337 17.50 -0.12 -39.50
N LYS A 338 16.64 -0.91 -40.17
CA LYS A 338 15.96 -2.07 -39.55
C LYS A 338 16.95 -3.03 -38.85
N LYS A 339 18.19 -3.10 -39.31
CA LYS A 339 19.27 -3.93 -38.75
C LYS A 339 19.74 -3.42 -37.39
N ASP A 340 19.63 -2.10 -37.14
CA ASP A 340 20.01 -1.47 -35.88
C ASP A 340 18.93 -1.65 -34.80
N LEU A 341 17.69 -1.96 -35.22
CA LEU A 341 16.52 -2.13 -34.34
C LEU A 341 16.29 -3.59 -33.91
N LEU A 342 17.00 -4.55 -34.49
CA LEU A 342 16.94 -5.95 -34.08
C LEU A 342 17.58 -6.12 -32.69
N LYS A 343 16.75 -6.10 -31.66
CA LYS A 343 17.14 -6.54 -30.31
C LYS A 343 17.40 -8.06 -30.36
N GLU A 344 18.67 -8.47 -30.29
CA GLU A 344 19.00 -9.86 -30.00
C GLU A 344 18.39 -10.21 -28.65
N ARG A 345 17.51 -11.22 -28.61
CA ARG A 345 17.09 -11.84 -27.36
C ARG A 345 18.33 -12.39 -26.68
N MET A 346 18.75 -11.73 -25.59
CA MET A 346 19.87 -12.24 -24.81
C MET A 346 19.39 -13.48 -24.07
N PRO A 347 20.05 -14.63 -24.18
CA PRO A 347 19.77 -15.78 -23.33
C PRO A 347 19.97 -15.40 -21.87
N LEU A 348 19.23 -16.04 -20.96
CA LEU A 348 19.44 -15.91 -19.53
C LEU A 348 20.91 -16.24 -19.24
N LYS A 349 21.65 -15.26 -18.71
CA LYS A 349 23.05 -15.46 -18.34
C LYS A 349 23.11 -16.04 -16.94
N ASP A 350 23.76 -17.19 -16.79
CA ASP A 350 23.99 -17.84 -15.49
C ASP A 350 25.33 -17.44 -14.87
N VAL A 351 26.24 -16.87 -15.66
CA VAL A 351 27.58 -16.50 -15.20
C VAL A 351 27.85 -15.03 -15.49
N PHE A 352 28.16 -14.29 -14.43
CA PHE A 352 28.56 -12.89 -14.49
C PHE A 352 30.03 -12.73 -14.07
N PRO A 353 30.92 -12.21 -14.93
CA PRO A 353 32.31 -11.95 -14.57
C PRO A 353 32.39 -10.91 -13.44
N LYS A 354 33.47 -10.96 -12.66
CA LYS A 354 33.72 -9.93 -11.64
C LYS A 354 33.84 -8.55 -12.28
N LEU A 355 33.25 -7.54 -11.63
CA LEU A 355 33.40 -6.16 -12.06
C LEU A 355 34.82 -5.65 -11.79
N ALA A 356 35.31 -4.80 -12.67
CA ALA A 356 36.58 -4.12 -12.42
C ALA A 356 36.44 -3.19 -11.19
N PRO A 357 37.47 -3.18 -10.28
CA PRO A 357 37.49 -2.20 -9.18
C PRO A 357 37.51 -0.75 -9.67
N ASP A 358 38.28 -0.51 -10.76
CA ASP A 358 38.30 0.74 -11.48
C ASP A 358 37.72 0.55 -12.89
N PRO A 359 36.53 1.07 -13.17
CA PRO A 359 35.86 0.92 -14.47
C PRO A 359 36.65 1.52 -15.63
N LEU A 360 37.49 2.55 -15.41
CA LEU A 360 38.27 3.23 -16.44
C LEU A 360 39.67 2.63 -16.66
N SER A 361 40.09 1.67 -15.86
CA SER A 361 41.46 1.09 -15.92
C SER A 361 41.90 0.61 -17.30
N ARG A 362 41.00 0.19 -18.16
CA ARG A 362 41.33 -0.23 -19.52
C ARG A 362 41.50 0.94 -20.52
N TYR A 363 41.10 2.17 -20.15
CA TYR A 363 41.22 3.32 -21.02
C TYR A 363 42.67 3.73 -21.26
N ASP A 364 43.58 3.32 -20.39
CA ASP A 364 45.02 3.53 -20.57
C ASP A 364 45.64 2.57 -21.61
N THR A 365 45.03 1.41 -21.84
CA THR A 365 45.59 0.33 -22.67
C THR A 365 44.87 0.16 -24.02
N VAL A 366 43.63 0.57 -24.13
CA VAL A 366 42.82 0.46 -25.37
C VAL A 366 42.78 1.82 -26.04
N ALA A 367 43.17 1.92 -27.31
CA ALA A 367 43.15 3.19 -28.06
C ALA A 367 41.71 3.77 -28.18
N PRO A 368 41.56 5.11 -28.18
CA PRO A 368 40.30 5.74 -28.51
C PRO A 368 39.75 5.24 -29.84
N VAL A 369 38.41 5.20 -29.95
CA VAL A 369 37.75 4.81 -31.18
C VAL A 369 37.84 5.97 -32.17
N THR A 370 38.43 5.71 -33.34
CA THR A 370 38.37 6.65 -34.47
C THR A 370 36.99 6.57 -35.11
N ASP A 371 36.56 7.66 -35.79
CA ASP A 371 35.29 7.75 -36.46
C ASP A 371 35.05 6.54 -37.40
N ASP A 372 34.08 5.70 -37.06
CA ASP A 372 33.70 4.50 -37.82
C ASP A 372 32.46 4.75 -38.70
N GLY A 373 32.07 6.02 -38.84
CA GLY A 373 30.88 6.44 -39.59
C GLY A 373 29.55 6.13 -38.91
N TRP A 374 29.58 5.62 -37.67
CA TRP A 374 28.37 5.34 -36.87
C TRP A 374 27.85 6.63 -36.20
N VAL A 375 26.57 6.98 -36.46
CA VAL A 375 25.91 8.13 -35.82
C VAL A 375 25.01 7.62 -34.72
N PRO A 376 25.35 7.80 -33.43
CA PRO A 376 24.55 7.35 -32.30
C PRO A 376 23.24 8.16 -32.20
N ARG A 377 22.17 7.50 -31.78
CA ARG A 377 20.90 8.16 -31.35
C ARG A 377 20.80 8.23 -29.83
N THR A 378 21.89 8.01 -29.14
CA THR A 378 22.03 8.12 -27.70
C THR A 378 23.01 9.23 -27.35
N ALA A 379 22.76 9.95 -26.30
CA ALA A 379 23.62 11.03 -25.83
C ALA A 379 23.57 11.17 -24.31
N LEU A 380 24.68 11.59 -23.74
CA LEU A 380 24.69 12.13 -22.37
C LEU A 380 24.35 13.62 -22.47
N ALA A 381 23.47 14.11 -21.60
CA ALA A 381 23.13 15.52 -21.54
C ALA A 381 23.48 16.11 -20.18
N VAL A 382 23.95 17.35 -20.16
CA VAL A 382 24.27 18.07 -18.94
C VAL A 382 23.50 19.39 -18.96
N GLU A 383 22.62 19.61 -18.01
CA GLU A 383 21.84 20.84 -17.91
C GLU A 383 21.92 21.44 -16.52
N MET A 384 21.65 22.74 -16.43
CA MET A 384 21.48 23.44 -15.17
C MET A 384 19.98 23.67 -14.92
N ARG A 385 19.45 23.08 -13.85
CA ARG A 385 18.10 23.31 -13.34
C ARG A 385 18.16 23.75 -11.88
N GLU A 386 17.48 24.82 -11.52
CA GLU A 386 17.43 25.36 -10.16
C GLU A 386 18.83 25.55 -9.52
N GLY A 387 19.81 25.94 -10.34
CA GLY A 387 21.20 26.12 -9.89
C GLY A 387 21.97 24.83 -9.62
N ARG A 388 21.45 23.65 -9.97
CA ARG A 388 22.13 22.36 -9.86
C ARG A 388 22.48 21.81 -11.23
N LEU A 389 23.58 21.06 -11.33
CA LEU A 389 23.99 20.38 -12.53
C LEU A 389 23.36 18.98 -12.60
N HIS A 390 22.55 18.75 -13.59
CA HIS A 390 21.91 17.47 -13.86
C HIS A 390 22.62 16.77 -15.02
N VAL A 391 23.01 15.51 -14.80
CA VAL A 391 23.66 14.68 -15.81
C VAL A 391 22.73 13.54 -16.20
N PHE A 392 22.16 13.65 -17.38
CA PHE A 392 21.22 12.69 -17.95
C PHE A 392 21.98 11.55 -18.65
N PHE A 393 21.84 10.34 -18.15
CA PHE A 393 22.48 9.15 -18.69
C PHE A 393 21.67 8.54 -19.84
N PRO A 394 22.34 8.13 -20.94
CA PRO A 394 21.70 7.37 -22.01
C PRO A 394 21.42 5.91 -21.56
N PRO A 395 20.53 5.18 -22.28
CA PRO A 395 20.36 3.76 -22.04
C PRO A 395 21.65 2.98 -22.33
N THR A 396 22.02 2.07 -21.43
CA THR A 396 23.21 1.23 -21.56
C THR A 396 22.81 -0.25 -21.63
N ALA A 397 23.53 -1.03 -22.44
CA ALA A 397 23.23 -2.44 -22.63
C ALA A 397 23.85 -3.32 -21.53
N THR A 398 24.90 -2.86 -20.85
CA THR A 398 25.65 -3.63 -19.85
C THR A 398 25.99 -2.76 -18.64
N LEU A 399 26.14 -3.40 -17.49
CA LEU A 399 26.54 -2.71 -16.26
C LEU A 399 27.95 -2.12 -16.38
N GLU A 400 28.86 -2.81 -17.06
CA GLU A 400 30.21 -2.31 -17.27
C GLU A 400 30.21 -0.97 -18.00
N ALA A 401 29.43 -0.86 -19.09
CA ALA A 401 29.30 0.39 -19.85
C ALA A 401 28.70 1.52 -18.97
N TYR A 402 27.72 1.20 -18.14
CA TYR A 402 27.14 2.17 -17.20
C TYR A 402 28.18 2.66 -16.19
N LEU A 403 28.94 1.75 -15.57
CA LEU A 403 29.97 2.09 -14.58
C LEU A 403 31.11 2.90 -15.16
N GLU A 404 31.52 2.64 -16.41
CA GLU A 404 32.53 3.44 -17.11
C GLU A 404 32.08 4.88 -17.33
N LEU A 405 30.82 5.06 -17.79
CA LEU A 405 30.27 6.39 -17.99
C LEU A 405 30.11 7.14 -16.66
N LEU A 406 29.67 6.44 -15.62
CA LEU A 406 29.54 6.97 -14.27
C LEU A 406 30.88 7.43 -13.71
N ALA A 407 31.92 6.61 -13.85
CA ALA A 407 33.27 6.96 -13.41
C ALA A 407 33.87 8.14 -14.21
N ALA A 408 33.54 8.27 -15.49
CA ALA A 408 33.97 9.41 -16.31
C ALA A 408 33.31 10.71 -15.86
N VAL A 409 32.03 10.67 -15.54
CA VAL A 409 31.29 11.82 -14.97
C VAL A 409 31.87 12.23 -13.61
N GLU A 410 32.10 11.25 -12.72
CA GLU A 410 32.69 11.51 -11.41
C GLU A 410 34.09 12.16 -11.53
N MET A 411 34.94 11.60 -12.40
CA MET A 411 36.27 12.14 -12.60
C MET A 411 36.24 13.57 -13.15
N ALA A 412 35.39 13.85 -14.12
CA ALA A 412 35.22 15.18 -14.68
C ALA A 412 34.69 16.19 -13.63
N ALA A 413 33.69 15.80 -12.86
CA ALA A 413 33.10 16.59 -11.79
C ALA A 413 34.15 16.90 -10.70
N THR A 414 34.93 15.89 -10.29
CA THR A 414 36.01 16.05 -9.31
C THR A 414 37.10 17.00 -9.80
N ARG A 415 37.55 16.87 -11.07
CA ARG A 415 38.57 17.76 -11.65
C ARG A 415 38.10 19.21 -11.72
N ALA A 416 36.82 19.41 -12.01
CA ALA A 416 36.23 20.76 -12.12
C ALA A 416 35.69 21.30 -10.79
N ASN A 417 35.74 20.52 -9.70
CA ASN A 417 35.17 20.83 -8.38
C ASN A 417 33.66 21.17 -8.48
N LEU A 418 32.92 20.37 -9.22
CA LEU A 418 31.47 20.52 -9.44
C LEU A 418 30.70 19.41 -8.72
N THR A 419 29.49 19.74 -8.26
CA THR A 419 28.52 18.75 -7.73
C THR A 419 27.44 18.46 -8.76
N VAL A 420 27.03 17.21 -8.88
CA VAL A 420 26.09 16.77 -9.91
C VAL A 420 24.96 15.93 -9.34
N VAL A 421 23.83 15.98 -10.02
CA VAL A 421 22.67 15.10 -9.85
C VAL A 421 22.69 14.09 -11.01
N ILE A 422 22.63 12.80 -10.71
CA ILE A 422 22.58 11.76 -11.73
C ILE A 422 21.14 11.44 -12.06
N GLU A 423 20.77 11.53 -13.34
CA GLU A 423 19.41 11.29 -13.84
C GLU A 423 19.41 10.56 -15.20
N GLY A 424 18.23 10.39 -15.77
CA GLY A 424 18.05 9.74 -17.07
C GLY A 424 17.82 8.23 -16.94
N TYR A 425 18.44 7.43 -17.80
CA TYR A 425 18.27 5.98 -17.73
C TYR A 425 19.06 5.38 -16.56
N GLU A 426 18.41 4.50 -15.80
CA GLU A 426 19.03 3.80 -14.69
C GLU A 426 20.08 2.75 -15.12
N ALA A 427 20.85 2.27 -14.15
CA ALA A 427 21.73 1.14 -14.37
C ALA A 427 20.94 -0.10 -14.84
N PRO A 428 21.42 -0.85 -15.85
CA PRO A 428 20.73 -2.04 -16.32
C PRO A 428 20.56 -3.06 -15.19
N HIS A 429 19.53 -3.90 -15.30
CA HIS A 429 19.30 -4.96 -14.33
C HIS A 429 20.49 -5.95 -14.37
N ASP A 430 21.19 -6.05 -13.24
CA ASP A 430 22.36 -6.92 -13.11
C ASP A 430 22.47 -7.47 -11.69
N PRO A 431 22.68 -8.80 -11.51
CA PRO A 431 22.71 -9.41 -10.19
C PRO A 431 23.96 -9.03 -9.36
N ARG A 432 24.93 -8.33 -9.93
CA ARG A 432 26.15 -7.86 -9.24
C ARG A 432 25.97 -6.54 -8.51
N ILE A 433 24.84 -5.85 -8.73
CA ILE A 433 24.43 -4.67 -7.96
C ILE A 433 23.15 -4.94 -7.20
N GLU A 434 22.98 -4.21 -6.11
CA GLU A 434 21.67 -4.05 -5.44
C GLU A 434 21.05 -2.71 -5.83
N ARG A 435 19.74 -2.65 -5.73
CA ARG A 435 19.00 -1.43 -5.95
C ARG A 435 17.78 -1.35 -5.05
N LEU A 436 17.47 -0.14 -4.64
CA LEU A 436 16.26 0.23 -3.93
C LEU A 436 15.68 1.45 -4.62
N LYS A 437 14.35 1.53 -4.75
CA LYS A 437 13.67 2.69 -5.33
C LYS A 437 12.59 3.22 -4.43
N VAL A 438 12.44 4.53 -4.43
CA VAL A 438 11.36 5.28 -3.81
C VAL A 438 10.57 5.94 -4.92
N THR A 439 9.29 5.63 -5.02
CA THR A 439 8.39 6.08 -6.09
C THR A 439 7.07 6.60 -5.54
N PRO A 440 6.44 7.57 -6.21
CA PRO A 440 5.11 8.03 -5.82
C PRO A 440 4.05 7.13 -6.43
N ASP A 441 2.99 6.92 -5.65
CA ASP A 441 1.72 6.36 -6.12
C ASP A 441 0.57 7.20 -5.57
N PRO A 442 -0.64 7.16 -6.11
CA PRO A 442 -1.77 7.91 -5.57
C PRO A 442 -1.91 7.68 -4.06
N GLY A 443 -1.86 8.78 -3.31
CA GLY A 443 -1.98 8.78 -1.85
C GLY A 443 -0.79 8.24 -1.06
N VAL A 444 0.27 7.67 -1.66
CA VAL A 444 1.37 7.01 -0.94
C VAL A 444 2.73 7.27 -1.55
N ILE A 445 3.78 7.00 -0.79
CA ILE A 445 5.14 6.73 -1.27
C ILE A 445 5.36 5.22 -1.20
N GLU A 446 5.78 4.62 -2.32
CA GLU A 446 6.12 3.21 -2.44
C GLU A 446 7.63 3.03 -2.37
N VAL A 447 8.11 2.05 -1.61
CA VAL A 447 9.53 1.69 -1.53
C VAL A 447 9.73 0.30 -2.10
N ASN A 448 10.33 0.22 -3.29
CA ASN A 448 10.75 -1.04 -3.88
C ASN A 448 12.05 -1.51 -3.21
N ILE A 449 11.92 -2.29 -2.13
CA ILE A 449 13.06 -2.71 -1.32
C ILE A 449 13.86 -3.83 -2.00
N HIS A 450 15.18 -3.78 -1.84
CA HIS A 450 16.05 -4.83 -2.35
C HIS A 450 15.78 -6.21 -1.69
N PRO A 451 15.86 -7.32 -2.47
CA PRO A 451 15.40 -8.62 -2.02
C PRO A 451 16.33 -9.24 -0.96
N SER A 452 15.75 -9.87 0.05
CA SER A 452 16.41 -10.61 1.12
C SER A 452 16.52 -12.09 0.79
N ALA A 453 17.68 -12.69 1.00
CA ALA A 453 17.90 -14.11 0.76
C ALA A 453 17.68 -14.99 2.01
N SER A 454 17.61 -14.38 3.19
CA SER A 454 17.38 -15.07 4.45
C SER A 454 16.33 -14.36 5.31
N TRP A 455 15.82 -15.06 6.30
CA TRP A 455 14.92 -14.50 7.30
C TRP A 455 15.56 -13.36 8.09
N ASP A 456 16.80 -13.56 8.55
CA ASP A 456 17.52 -12.52 9.31
C ASP A 456 17.75 -11.24 8.48
N GLU A 457 18.08 -11.37 7.19
CA GLU A 457 18.14 -10.22 6.29
C GLU A 457 16.77 -9.53 6.14
N LEU A 458 15.69 -10.31 5.99
CA LEU A 458 14.34 -9.79 5.83
C LEU A 458 13.90 -9.02 7.08
N VAL A 459 14.13 -9.57 8.28
CA VAL A 459 13.83 -8.91 9.56
C VAL A 459 14.63 -7.61 9.69
N SER A 460 15.93 -7.66 9.43
CA SER A 460 16.80 -6.49 9.53
C SER A 460 16.38 -5.39 8.56
N ARG A 461 16.17 -5.72 7.28
CA ARG A 461 15.81 -4.75 6.23
C ARG A 461 14.43 -4.13 6.47
N THR A 462 13.44 -4.94 6.81
CA THR A 462 12.09 -4.45 7.11
C THR A 462 12.09 -3.54 8.33
N THR A 463 12.77 -3.93 9.41
CA THR A 463 12.88 -3.11 10.62
C THR A 463 13.56 -1.78 10.34
N THR A 464 14.67 -1.79 9.61
CA THR A 464 15.39 -0.58 9.22
C THR A 464 14.54 0.32 8.34
N LEU A 465 13.83 -0.25 7.35
CA LEU A 465 12.97 0.54 6.47
C LEU A 465 11.87 1.28 7.24
N TYR A 466 11.14 0.59 8.10
CA TYR A 466 10.08 1.23 8.90
C TYR A 466 10.63 2.31 9.83
N GLU A 467 11.80 2.09 10.43
CA GLU A 467 12.44 3.09 11.29
C GLU A 467 12.89 4.33 10.48
N GLN A 468 13.50 4.12 9.32
CA GLN A 468 13.93 5.25 8.48
C GLN A 468 12.71 6.01 7.91
N ALA A 469 11.62 5.31 7.57
CA ALA A 469 10.36 5.94 7.18
C ALA A 469 9.80 6.79 8.31
N ARG A 470 9.75 6.26 9.54
CA ARG A 470 9.30 6.99 10.73
C ARG A 470 10.14 8.25 10.96
N LEU A 471 11.46 8.14 10.88
CA LEU A 471 12.37 9.29 11.02
C LEU A 471 12.23 10.33 9.89
N ALA A 472 11.76 9.91 8.71
CA ALA A 472 11.37 10.79 7.62
C ALA A 472 9.92 11.31 7.77
N ARG A 473 9.27 11.08 8.93
CA ARG A 473 7.89 11.43 9.26
C ARG A 473 6.86 10.77 8.32
N LEU A 474 7.11 9.50 8.01
CA LEU A 474 6.23 8.64 7.23
C LEU A 474 5.80 7.44 8.08
N GLY A 475 4.52 7.10 8.00
CA GLY A 475 3.91 5.98 8.74
C GLY A 475 3.29 4.93 7.80
N ALA A 476 2.97 3.78 8.37
CA ALA A 476 2.31 2.68 7.67
C ALA A 476 0.83 2.54 8.05
N GLU A 477 0.27 3.49 8.78
CA GLU A 477 -1.12 3.46 9.22
C GLU A 477 -1.88 4.74 8.83
N LYS A 478 -3.15 4.56 8.56
CA LYS A 478 -4.11 5.61 8.26
C LYS A 478 -5.45 5.26 8.88
N PHE A 479 -6.21 6.26 9.24
CA PHE A 479 -7.53 6.09 9.83
C PHE A 479 -8.61 6.66 8.92
N MET A 480 -9.77 6.04 8.93
CA MET A 480 -10.97 6.61 8.33
C MET A 480 -11.63 7.61 9.29
N LEU A 481 -12.53 8.44 8.79
CA LEU A 481 -13.27 9.41 9.59
C LEU A 481 -13.98 8.78 10.79
N ASP A 482 -14.44 7.56 10.65
CA ASP A 482 -15.16 6.80 11.70
C ASP A 482 -14.23 6.03 12.65
N GLY A 483 -12.91 6.20 12.53
CA GLY A 483 -11.92 5.57 13.37
C GLY A 483 -11.47 4.17 12.96
N ARG A 484 -12.00 3.61 11.85
CA ARG A 484 -11.47 2.32 11.34
C ARG A 484 -10.08 2.50 10.76
N HIS A 485 -9.21 1.51 10.91
CA HIS A 485 -7.95 1.43 10.19
C HIS A 485 -8.17 1.11 8.71
N SER A 486 -7.47 1.80 7.82
CA SER A 486 -7.49 1.54 6.38
C SER A 486 -6.13 1.17 5.79
N GLY A 487 -5.12 0.94 6.61
CA GLY A 487 -3.73 0.85 6.15
C GLY A 487 -3.29 2.17 5.53
N THR A 488 -2.37 2.13 4.58
CA THR A 488 -1.94 3.34 3.84
C THR A 488 -2.86 3.68 2.66
N GLY A 489 -3.75 2.77 2.27
CA GLY A 489 -4.47 2.82 1.00
C GLY A 489 -3.66 2.28 -0.19
N GLY A 490 -2.38 2.01 -0.02
CA GLY A 490 -1.51 1.31 -0.96
C GLY A 490 -1.24 -0.14 -0.56
N GLY A 491 -0.56 -0.89 -1.41
CA GLY A 491 -0.23 -2.28 -1.17
C GLY A 491 1.04 -2.47 -0.30
N ASN A 492 1.21 -3.71 0.14
CA ASN A 492 2.49 -4.27 0.61
C ASN A 492 2.79 -5.48 -0.27
N HIS A 493 2.98 -5.24 -1.57
CA HIS A 493 3.18 -6.32 -2.51
C HIS A 493 4.42 -7.13 -2.13
N VAL A 494 4.30 -8.45 -2.11
CA VAL A 494 5.41 -9.36 -1.80
C VAL A 494 5.99 -9.85 -3.11
N VAL A 495 7.27 -9.52 -3.37
CA VAL A 495 7.98 -9.92 -4.58
C VAL A 495 8.93 -11.07 -4.28
N ILE A 496 8.76 -12.17 -4.99
CA ILE A 496 9.44 -13.44 -4.72
C ILE A 496 10.20 -13.89 -5.96
N GLY A 497 11.44 -14.31 -5.77
CA GLY A 497 12.28 -14.80 -6.87
C GLY A 497 13.54 -15.50 -6.41
N GLY A 498 14.60 -15.41 -7.19
CA GLY A 498 15.94 -15.87 -6.89
C GLY A 498 16.98 -14.77 -7.06
N ARG A 499 18.23 -15.04 -6.72
CA ARG A 499 19.34 -14.09 -6.91
C ARG A 499 19.58 -13.74 -8.39
N THR A 500 19.28 -14.68 -9.26
CA THR A 500 19.24 -14.51 -10.71
C THR A 500 17.93 -15.06 -11.24
N PRO A 501 17.48 -14.71 -12.45
CA PRO A 501 16.31 -15.33 -13.03
C PRO A 501 16.36 -16.86 -13.10
N ALA A 502 17.53 -17.43 -13.33
CA ALA A 502 17.75 -18.88 -13.36
C ALA A 502 17.60 -19.54 -11.98
N ASP A 503 17.81 -18.80 -10.89
CA ASP A 503 17.60 -19.29 -9.52
C ASP A 503 16.14 -19.22 -9.08
N SER A 504 15.26 -18.59 -9.86
CA SER A 504 13.85 -18.45 -9.49
C SER A 504 13.20 -19.81 -9.18
N PRO A 505 12.65 -20.00 -7.97
CA PRO A 505 12.05 -21.27 -7.59
C PRO A 505 10.86 -21.65 -8.49
N PHE A 506 10.17 -20.67 -9.05
CA PHE A 506 9.02 -20.87 -9.93
C PHE A 506 9.41 -21.27 -11.35
N LEU A 507 10.56 -20.79 -11.85
CA LEU A 507 11.09 -21.21 -13.14
C LEU A 507 11.77 -22.58 -13.07
N ARG A 508 12.42 -22.88 -11.94
CA ARG A 508 13.02 -24.19 -11.66
C ARG A 508 11.97 -25.28 -11.39
N ARG A 509 10.88 -24.90 -10.77
CA ARG A 509 9.78 -25.78 -10.34
C ARG A 509 8.41 -25.13 -10.68
N PRO A 510 7.95 -25.21 -11.94
CA PRO A 510 6.63 -24.67 -12.33
C PRO A 510 5.45 -25.29 -11.56
N ASP A 511 5.62 -26.51 -11.06
CA ASP A 511 4.66 -27.18 -10.18
C ASP A 511 4.52 -26.52 -8.80
N LEU A 512 5.55 -25.79 -8.32
CA LEU A 512 5.46 -24.96 -7.14
C LEU A 512 4.51 -23.78 -7.36
N LEU A 513 4.63 -23.09 -8.50
CA LEU A 513 3.70 -22.02 -8.88
C LEU A 513 2.27 -22.53 -8.97
N ALA A 514 2.09 -23.69 -9.64
CA ALA A 514 0.78 -24.34 -9.74
C ALA A 514 0.21 -24.71 -8.37
N SER A 515 1.06 -25.15 -7.43
CA SER A 515 0.66 -25.49 -6.07
C SER A 515 0.20 -24.27 -5.28
N LEU A 516 0.95 -23.15 -5.35
CA LEU A 516 0.58 -21.90 -4.68
C LEU A 516 -0.74 -21.35 -5.22
N ILE A 517 -0.91 -21.24 -6.54
CA ILE A 517 -2.13 -20.71 -7.13
C ILE A 517 -3.34 -21.59 -6.76
N ALA A 518 -3.24 -22.92 -6.88
CA ALA A 518 -4.33 -23.83 -6.53
C ALA A 518 -4.68 -23.79 -5.05
N TYR A 519 -3.68 -23.73 -4.17
CA TYR A 519 -3.89 -23.65 -2.74
C TYR A 519 -4.56 -22.34 -2.32
N TRP A 520 -4.09 -21.22 -2.85
CA TRP A 520 -4.66 -19.90 -2.61
C TRP A 520 -6.11 -19.81 -3.10
N GLN A 521 -6.38 -20.40 -4.28
CA GLN A 521 -7.72 -20.49 -4.82
C GLN A 521 -8.65 -21.28 -3.90
N ASN A 522 -8.15 -22.35 -3.26
CA ASN A 522 -8.94 -23.19 -2.37
C ASN A 522 -9.08 -22.64 -0.96
N HIS A 523 -8.25 -21.65 -0.58
CA HIS A 523 -8.26 -20.99 0.73
C HIS A 523 -8.50 -19.48 0.61
N PRO A 524 -9.79 -19.06 0.43
CA PRO A 524 -10.11 -17.62 0.30
C PRO A 524 -9.74 -16.77 1.51
N GLY A 525 -9.57 -17.37 2.69
CA GLY A 525 -9.09 -16.69 3.88
C GLY A 525 -7.73 -16.01 3.68
N LEU A 526 -6.85 -16.60 2.84
CA LEU A 526 -5.55 -16.02 2.49
C LEU A 526 -5.69 -14.73 1.66
N SER A 527 -6.72 -14.65 0.81
CA SER A 527 -7.01 -13.44 0.05
C SER A 527 -7.61 -12.35 0.94
N TYR A 528 -8.65 -12.68 1.70
CA TYR A 528 -9.47 -11.67 2.37
C TYR A 528 -8.93 -11.20 3.72
N LEU A 529 -8.11 -11.98 4.44
CA LEU A 529 -7.48 -11.49 5.67
C LEU A 529 -6.48 -10.37 5.38
N PHE A 530 -5.76 -10.46 4.27
CA PHE A 530 -4.67 -9.54 3.93
C PHE A 530 -5.06 -8.45 2.94
N SER A 531 -6.28 -8.49 2.37
CA SER A 531 -6.76 -7.50 1.40
C SER A 531 -7.03 -6.13 2.03
N GLY A 532 -7.13 -5.12 1.17
CA GLY A 532 -7.73 -3.83 1.52
C GLY A 532 -9.25 -3.90 1.72
N LEU A 533 -9.86 -2.74 1.94
CA LEU A 533 -11.32 -2.62 2.00
C LEU A 533 -11.97 -2.75 0.61
N PHE A 534 -11.23 -2.37 -0.44
CA PHE A 534 -11.71 -2.48 -1.80
C PHE A 534 -11.37 -3.86 -2.36
N ILE A 535 -12.37 -4.73 -2.41
CA ILE A 535 -12.31 -6.11 -2.89
C ILE A 535 -13.34 -6.34 -4.00
N GLY A 536 -13.31 -7.50 -4.61
CA GLY A 536 -14.24 -7.89 -5.67
C GLY A 536 -13.63 -7.89 -7.06
N PRO A 537 -14.44 -8.13 -8.11
CA PRO A 537 -13.96 -8.40 -9.46
C PRO A 537 -13.13 -7.29 -10.10
N THR A 538 -13.32 -6.06 -9.65
CA THR A 538 -12.68 -4.86 -10.22
C THR A 538 -11.67 -4.22 -9.27
N SER A 539 -11.34 -4.90 -8.17
CA SER A 539 -10.28 -4.50 -7.24
C SER A 539 -8.88 -4.48 -7.89
N GLN A 540 -7.89 -4.01 -7.16
CA GLN A 540 -6.49 -3.99 -7.65
C GLN A 540 -5.87 -5.39 -7.74
N ALA A 541 -6.42 -6.38 -7.04
CA ALA A 541 -5.89 -7.73 -6.98
C ALA A 541 -7.03 -8.76 -6.85
N PRO A 542 -7.93 -8.89 -7.84
CA PRO A 542 -9.03 -9.82 -7.79
C PRO A 542 -8.52 -11.26 -7.85
N ARG A 543 -9.24 -12.16 -7.20
CA ARG A 543 -9.10 -13.61 -7.37
C ARG A 543 -9.56 -14.03 -8.77
N VAL A 544 -9.09 -15.18 -9.24
CA VAL A 544 -9.50 -15.69 -10.55
C VAL A 544 -11.01 -15.95 -10.63
N ASP A 545 -11.60 -16.49 -9.57
CA ASP A 545 -13.04 -16.78 -9.47
C ASP A 545 -13.91 -15.53 -9.27
N GLU A 546 -13.34 -14.43 -8.77
CA GLU A 546 -14.02 -13.13 -8.73
C GLU A 546 -14.13 -12.49 -10.11
N SER A 547 -13.11 -12.65 -10.93
CA SER A 547 -13.14 -12.13 -12.30
C SER A 547 -14.17 -12.85 -13.15
N ARG A 548 -14.09 -14.17 -13.21
CA ARG A 548 -15.02 -15.04 -13.94
C ARG A 548 -14.94 -16.46 -13.38
N ASP A 549 -16.04 -16.97 -12.87
CA ASP A 549 -16.09 -18.32 -12.29
C ASP A 549 -15.77 -19.44 -13.31
N ASP A 550 -16.12 -19.25 -14.59
CA ASP A 550 -15.81 -20.18 -15.67
C ASP A 550 -14.31 -20.30 -15.95
N ARG A 551 -13.49 -19.31 -15.59
CA ARG A 551 -12.02 -19.38 -15.72
C ARG A 551 -11.38 -20.49 -14.85
N LEU A 552 -12.04 -20.96 -13.82
CA LEU A 552 -11.52 -22.03 -12.97
C LEU A 552 -11.31 -23.34 -13.73
N TYR A 553 -12.16 -23.62 -14.73
CA TYR A 553 -11.96 -24.79 -15.60
C TYR A 553 -10.68 -24.67 -16.43
N GLU A 554 -10.48 -23.50 -17.04
CA GLU A 554 -9.28 -23.19 -17.82
C GLU A 554 -8.04 -23.16 -16.91
N LEU A 555 -8.18 -22.66 -15.71
CA LEU A 555 -7.11 -22.62 -14.71
C LEU A 555 -6.68 -24.05 -14.34
N ASP A 556 -7.59 -24.97 -14.08
CA ASP A 556 -7.26 -26.36 -13.76
C ASP A 556 -6.48 -27.04 -14.90
N ILE A 557 -6.83 -26.78 -16.17
CA ILE A 557 -6.07 -27.25 -17.34
C ILE A 557 -4.66 -26.66 -17.37
N ALA A 558 -4.54 -25.35 -17.13
CA ALA A 558 -3.27 -24.66 -17.08
C ALA A 558 -2.37 -25.22 -15.97
N LEU A 559 -2.91 -25.35 -14.75
CA LEU A 559 -2.18 -25.89 -13.60
C LEU A 559 -1.75 -27.36 -13.82
N ALA A 560 -2.60 -28.17 -14.44
CA ALA A 560 -2.24 -29.54 -14.83
C ALA A 560 -1.08 -29.58 -15.83
N THR A 561 -1.00 -28.58 -16.71
CA THR A 561 0.12 -28.44 -17.67
C THR A 561 1.42 -28.05 -16.95
N LEU A 562 1.37 -27.04 -16.05
CA LEU A 562 2.52 -26.63 -15.26
C LEU A 562 3.09 -27.76 -14.41
N ARG A 563 2.23 -28.61 -13.83
CA ARG A 563 2.62 -29.77 -12.98
C ARG A 563 3.42 -30.83 -13.75
N ARG A 564 3.31 -30.86 -15.08
CA ARG A 564 4.08 -31.79 -15.96
C ARG A 564 5.47 -31.28 -16.28
N GLY A 565 5.76 -30.02 -15.92
CA GLY A 565 6.95 -29.31 -16.33
C GLY A 565 6.74 -28.59 -17.67
N VAL A 566 7.38 -27.44 -17.80
CA VAL A 566 7.24 -26.56 -18.97
C VAL A 566 8.63 -26.09 -19.40
N ASP A 567 8.95 -26.28 -20.65
CA ASP A 567 10.18 -25.79 -21.28
C ASP A 567 9.86 -25.32 -22.72
N PRO A 568 10.25 -24.13 -23.17
CA PRO A 568 11.07 -23.14 -22.45
C PRO A 568 10.28 -22.36 -21.38
N PRO A 569 10.93 -21.71 -20.40
CA PRO A 569 10.28 -21.05 -19.26
C PRO A 569 9.22 -19.98 -19.62
N TRP A 570 9.37 -19.29 -20.75
CA TRP A 570 8.39 -18.29 -21.21
C TRP A 570 7.00 -18.88 -21.52
N MET A 571 6.89 -20.21 -21.68
CA MET A 571 5.60 -20.89 -21.83
C MET A 571 4.71 -20.72 -20.60
N ILE A 572 5.29 -20.52 -19.39
CA ILE A 572 4.52 -20.27 -18.17
C ILE A 572 3.66 -19.01 -18.35
N ASP A 573 4.26 -17.96 -18.91
CA ASP A 573 3.55 -16.71 -19.22
C ASP A 573 2.38 -16.97 -20.18
N ARG A 574 2.60 -17.72 -21.25
CA ARG A 574 1.55 -18.00 -22.26
C ARG A 574 0.41 -18.86 -21.74
N ILE A 575 0.71 -19.76 -20.80
CA ILE A 575 -0.27 -20.64 -20.17
C ILE A 575 -1.17 -19.85 -19.19
N LEU A 576 -0.63 -18.91 -18.44
CA LEU A 576 -1.33 -18.25 -17.33
C LEU A 576 -1.76 -16.81 -17.62
N ARG A 577 -1.15 -16.11 -18.57
CA ARG A 577 -1.31 -14.65 -18.79
C ARG A 577 -2.78 -14.19 -18.84
N HIS A 578 -3.64 -14.92 -19.55
CA HIS A 578 -5.04 -14.55 -19.73
C HIS A 578 -5.99 -15.11 -18.65
N LEU A 579 -5.44 -15.86 -17.71
CA LEU A 579 -6.19 -16.41 -16.57
C LEU A 579 -5.97 -15.56 -15.30
N LEU A 580 -4.74 -15.07 -15.13
CA LEU A 580 -4.36 -14.19 -14.01
C LEU A 580 -4.53 -12.73 -14.43
N THR A 581 -5.76 -12.28 -14.51
CA THR A 581 -6.15 -10.92 -14.92
C THR A 581 -7.42 -10.49 -14.21
N ASP A 582 -7.69 -9.18 -14.18
CA ASP A 582 -9.00 -8.67 -13.82
C ASP A 582 -10.04 -8.90 -14.95
N LEU A 583 -11.25 -8.39 -14.79
CA LEU A 583 -12.31 -8.46 -15.79
C LEU A 583 -11.95 -7.75 -17.10
N THR A 584 -11.09 -6.75 -17.05
CA THR A 584 -10.65 -5.98 -18.22
C THR A 584 -9.52 -6.65 -19.01
N GLY A 585 -8.97 -7.75 -18.49
CA GLY A 585 -7.81 -8.44 -19.05
C GLY A 585 -6.46 -7.82 -18.65
N ASN A 586 -6.43 -6.96 -17.64
CA ASN A 586 -5.19 -6.36 -17.12
C ASN A 586 -4.42 -7.37 -16.28
N THR A 587 -3.25 -7.80 -16.78
CA THR A 587 -2.38 -8.78 -16.12
C THR A 587 -1.72 -8.24 -14.85
N HIS A 588 -1.63 -6.92 -14.72
CA HIS A 588 -1.09 -6.27 -13.54
C HIS A 588 -2.12 -6.15 -12.40
N ARG A 589 -3.37 -6.52 -12.65
CA ARG A 589 -4.46 -6.56 -11.67
C ARG A 589 -4.90 -7.99 -11.43
N ALA A 590 -4.09 -8.73 -10.66
CA ALA A 590 -4.39 -10.09 -10.20
C ALA A 590 -3.66 -10.35 -8.89
N GLU A 591 -4.15 -11.25 -8.05
CA GLU A 591 -3.47 -11.66 -6.82
C GLU A 591 -2.04 -12.16 -7.10
N PHE A 592 -1.89 -12.93 -8.17
CA PHE A 592 -0.61 -13.45 -8.66
C PHE A 592 -0.24 -12.73 -9.95
N CYS A 593 0.64 -11.76 -9.88
CA CYS A 593 1.16 -11.07 -11.06
C CYS A 593 2.45 -11.75 -11.55
N ILE A 594 2.44 -12.21 -12.78
CA ILE A 594 3.55 -12.93 -13.43
C ILE A 594 4.27 -12.09 -14.50
N ASP A 595 3.97 -10.81 -14.61
CA ASP A 595 4.50 -9.93 -15.67
C ASP A 595 6.03 -9.84 -15.67
N LYS A 596 6.67 -10.01 -14.50
CA LYS A 596 8.12 -9.99 -14.32
C LYS A 596 8.74 -11.40 -14.23
N LEU A 597 7.95 -12.48 -14.40
CA LEU A 597 8.43 -13.86 -14.22
C LEU A 597 9.23 -14.35 -15.42
N ALA A 598 8.58 -14.49 -16.55
CA ALA A 598 9.21 -15.02 -17.78
C ALA A 598 8.53 -14.49 -19.06
N SER A 599 7.97 -13.28 -19.03
CA SER A 599 7.29 -12.71 -20.20
C SER A 599 8.29 -12.46 -21.34
N PRO A 600 8.00 -12.97 -22.56
CA PRO A 600 8.87 -12.75 -23.71
C PRO A 600 8.64 -11.37 -24.37
N ASP A 601 7.61 -10.63 -23.98
CA ASP A 601 7.15 -9.43 -24.69
C ASP A 601 7.82 -8.15 -24.20
N SER A 602 8.47 -8.17 -23.03
CA SER A 602 9.18 -7.01 -22.48
C SER A 602 10.60 -7.35 -22.05
N ALA A 603 11.50 -6.35 -22.12
CA ALA A 603 12.88 -6.51 -21.65
C ALA A 603 12.95 -6.71 -20.13
N SER A 604 11.97 -6.20 -19.39
CA SER A 604 11.83 -6.35 -17.93
C SER A 604 10.93 -7.53 -17.53
N GLY A 605 10.37 -8.28 -18.48
CA GLY A 605 9.42 -9.37 -18.22
C GLY A 605 10.06 -10.69 -17.82
N SER A 606 11.37 -10.85 -17.94
CA SER A 606 12.09 -12.13 -17.68
C SER A 606 13.06 -12.00 -16.51
N LEU A 607 12.55 -11.53 -15.36
CA LEU A 607 13.35 -11.33 -14.15
C LEU A 607 13.25 -12.51 -13.17
N GLY A 608 12.42 -13.49 -13.45
CA GLY A 608 12.18 -14.63 -12.56
C GLY A 608 11.39 -14.27 -11.30
N LEU A 609 10.63 -13.17 -11.31
CA LEU A 609 9.92 -12.63 -10.16
C LEU A 609 8.42 -12.90 -10.25
N LEU A 610 7.86 -13.41 -9.15
CA LEU A 610 6.43 -13.48 -8.90
C LEU A 610 6.06 -12.37 -7.90
N GLU A 611 5.00 -11.63 -8.17
CA GLU A 611 4.49 -10.59 -7.29
C GLU A 611 3.11 -11.00 -6.75
N LEU A 612 2.99 -11.06 -5.42
CA LEU A 612 1.71 -11.24 -4.72
C LEU A 612 1.15 -9.87 -4.38
N ARG A 613 0.03 -9.51 -5.00
CA ARG A 613 -0.54 -8.15 -4.96
C ARG A 613 -1.71 -7.99 -3.99
N ALA A 614 -2.24 -9.09 -3.45
CA ALA A 614 -3.42 -9.06 -2.59
C ALA A 614 -3.15 -8.57 -1.14
N PHE A 615 -1.93 -8.16 -0.85
CA PHE A 615 -1.55 -7.70 0.49
C PHE A 615 -1.67 -6.19 0.62
N GLU A 616 -2.53 -5.73 1.53
CA GLU A 616 -2.54 -4.35 1.99
C GLU A 616 -1.35 -4.08 2.92
N MET A 617 -0.91 -2.82 3.00
CA MET A 617 0.17 -2.43 3.90
C MET A 617 -0.26 -2.62 5.36
N PRO A 618 0.40 -3.49 6.13
CA PRO A 618 0.09 -3.65 7.54
C PRO A 618 0.69 -2.49 8.35
N PRO A 619 0.01 -2.05 9.42
CA PRO A 619 0.44 -0.88 10.19
C PRO A 619 1.74 -1.08 10.98
N HIS A 620 2.20 -2.31 11.15
CA HIS A 620 3.38 -2.60 11.96
C HIS A 620 4.35 -3.56 11.25
N ARG A 621 5.68 -3.27 11.35
CA ARG A 621 6.74 -4.06 10.72
C ARG A 621 6.70 -5.57 11.03
N ARG A 622 6.36 -5.94 12.28
CA ARG A 622 6.26 -7.36 12.69
C ARG A 622 5.09 -8.07 11.99
N MET A 623 4.01 -7.36 11.69
CA MET A 623 2.91 -7.91 10.88
C MET A 623 3.39 -8.16 9.44
N ALA A 624 4.05 -7.21 8.79
CA ALA A 624 4.62 -7.43 7.46
C ALA A 624 5.55 -8.65 7.42
N LEU A 625 6.37 -8.84 8.45
CA LEU A 625 7.24 -10.01 8.58
C LEU A 625 6.46 -11.33 8.75
N VAL A 626 5.36 -11.33 9.50
CA VAL A 626 4.49 -12.53 9.63
C VAL A 626 3.82 -12.89 8.31
N GLN A 627 3.37 -11.90 7.50
CA GLN A 627 2.90 -12.14 6.14
C GLN A 627 3.98 -12.84 5.29
N CYS A 628 5.20 -12.32 5.31
CA CYS A 628 6.32 -12.91 4.60
C CYS A 628 6.66 -14.31 5.11
N LEU A 629 6.61 -14.55 6.43
CA LEU A 629 6.85 -15.86 7.02
C LEU A 629 5.81 -16.90 6.57
N LEU A 630 4.54 -16.52 6.52
CA LEU A 630 3.47 -17.39 6.02
C LEU A 630 3.74 -17.80 4.56
N VAL A 631 4.06 -16.84 3.70
CA VAL A 631 4.38 -17.11 2.29
C VAL A 631 5.61 -18.01 2.16
N ARG A 632 6.69 -17.75 2.92
CA ARG A 632 7.89 -18.60 2.94
C ARG A 632 7.58 -20.03 3.41
N SER A 633 6.71 -20.14 4.40
CA SER A 633 6.26 -21.44 4.92
C SER A 633 5.46 -22.24 3.91
N LEU A 634 4.57 -21.59 3.15
CA LEU A 634 3.81 -22.23 2.07
C LEU A 634 4.73 -22.64 0.91
N ILE A 635 5.71 -21.81 0.54
CA ILE A 635 6.69 -22.16 -0.48
C ILE A 635 7.48 -23.40 -0.06
N LEU A 636 7.95 -23.44 1.18
CA LEU A 636 8.65 -24.60 1.72
C LEU A 636 7.78 -25.86 1.68
N LEU A 637 6.52 -25.76 2.18
CA LEU A 637 5.56 -26.86 2.20
C LEU A 637 5.37 -27.45 0.80
N PHE A 638 5.15 -26.61 -0.21
CA PHE A 638 4.88 -27.07 -1.58
C PHE A 638 6.14 -27.42 -2.36
N TRP A 639 7.31 -26.93 -1.96
CA TRP A 639 8.57 -27.43 -2.48
C TRP A 639 8.83 -28.87 -2.07
N GLU A 640 8.54 -29.22 -0.82
CA GLU A 640 8.68 -30.58 -0.30
C GLU A 640 7.52 -31.51 -0.72
N LYS A 641 6.28 -30.97 -0.71
CA LYS A 641 5.07 -31.73 -1.05
C LYS A 641 4.14 -30.90 -1.93
N PRO A 642 4.22 -31.02 -3.25
CA PRO A 642 3.36 -30.26 -4.16
C PRO A 642 1.86 -30.48 -3.91
N TYR A 643 1.11 -29.39 -3.91
CA TYR A 643 -0.36 -29.39 -3.80
C TYR A 643 -1.01 -29.77 -5.13
N ARG A 644 -1.85 -30.83 -5.13
CA ARG A 644 -2.40 -31.41 -6.36
C ARG A 644 -3.92 -31.45 -6.41
N HIS A 645 -4.62 -30.85 -5.46
CA HIS A 645 -6.06 -30.78 -5.47
C HIS A 645 -6.56 -29.88 -6.61
N SER A 646 -7.73 -30.18 -7.12
CA SER A 646 -8.45 -29.35 -8.09
C SER A 646 -9.01 -28.10 -7.40
N SER A 647 -9.33 -27.08 -8.20
CA SER A 647 -9.91 -25.84 -7.70
C SER A 647 -11.31 -26.05 -7.15
N VAL A 648 -11.57 -25.52 -5.96
CA VAL A 648 -12.90 -25.48 -5.37
C VAL A 648 -13.70 -24.36 -6.04
N ARG A 649 -14.91 -24.68 -6.49
CA ARG A 649 -15.85 -23.70 -7.04
C ARG A 649 -16.75 -23.17 -5.94
N TRP A 650 -16.44 -21.97 -5.48
CA TRP A 650 -17.19 -21.32 -4.42
C TRP A 650 -18.51 -20.72 -4.90
N GLY A 651 -18.56 -20.23 -6.16
CA GLY A 651 -19.71 -19.52 -6.72
C GLY A 651 -20.09 -18.31 -5.84
N THR A 652 -21.39 -18.11 -5.66
CA THR A 652 -21.89 -17.05 -4.77
C THR A 652 -21.52 -17.25 -3.30
N GLY A 653 -21.21 -18.49 -2.90
CA GLY A 653 -20.72 -18.82 -1.57
C GLY A 653 -19.40 -18.14 -1.21
N LEU A 654 -18.60 -17.69 -2.20
CA LEU A 654 -17.37 -16.95 -1.96
C LEU A 654 -17.65 -15.69 -1.14
N HIS A 655 -18.51 -14.82 -1.64
CA HIS A 655 -18.85 -13.55 -0.98
C HIS A 655 -19.91 -13.69 0.11
N ASP A 656 -20.66 -14.78 0.17
CA ASP A 656 -21.57 -15.04 1.28
C ASP A 656 -20.83 -15.48 2.55
N ARG A 657 -19.78 -16.31 2.40
CA ARG A 657 -19.04 -16.88 3.53
C ARG A 657 -17.83 -16.02 3.91
N PHE A 658 -16.91 -15.79 2.97
CA PHE A 658 -15.60 -15.23 3.28
C PHE A 658 -15.58 -13.70 3.41
N MET A 659 -16.72 -13.06 3.28
CA MET A 659 -16.86 -11.67 3.74
C MET A 659 -17.03 -11.60 5.26
N LEU A 660 -17.42 -12.70 5.90
CA LEU A 660 -17.59 -12.80 7.34
C LEU A 660 -16.32 -13.33 8.01
N PRO A 661 -15.77 -12.62 9.01
CA PRO A 661 -14.50 -12.98 9.65
C PRO A 661 -14.46 -14.38 10.26
N HIS A 662 -15.60 -14.93 10.69
CA HIS A 662 -15.66 -16.30 11.19
C HIS A 662 -15.15 -17.30 10.15
N TYR A 663 -15.65 -17.24 8.91
CA TYR A 663 -15.29 -18.21 7.87
C TYR A 663 -13.86 -17.98 7.35
N VAL A 664 -13.38 -16.73 7.34
CA VAL A 664 -11.98 -16.42 7.05
C VAL A 664 -11.07 -17.09 8.10
N TRP A 665 -11.44 -16.96 9.38
CA TRP A 665 -10.65 -17.55 10.47
C TRP A 665 -10.62 -19.09 10.42
N GLU A 666 -11.78 -19.72 10.21
CA GLU A 666 -11.88 -21.18 10.10
C GLU A 666 -11.03 -21.72 8.93
N ASP A 667 -11.01 -21.03 7.81
CA ASP A 667 -10.18 -21.40 6.67
C ASP A 667 -8.68 -21.30 6.99
N LEU A 668 -8.27 -20.24 7.70
CA LEU A 668 -6.88 -20.05 8.12
C LEU A 668 -6.44 -21.04 9.21
N VAL A 669 -7.36 -21.50 10.06
CA VAL A 669 -7.10 -22.64 10.97
C VAL A 669 -6.74 -23.87 10.14
N GLY A 670 -7.43 -24.10 9.02
CA GLY A 670 -7.10 -25.16 8.07
C GLY A 670 -5.69 -24.98 7.48
N VAL A 671 -5.35 -23.78 7.04
CA VAL A 671 -4.00 -23.47 6.52
C VAL A 671 -2.91 -23.74 7.55
N CYS A 672 -3.11 -23.31 8.81
CA CYS A 672 -2.16 -23.58 9.89
C CYS A 672 -2.05 -25.09 10.21
N ALA A 673 -3.16 -25.83 10.11
CA ALA A 673 -3.14 -27.28 10.28
C ALA A 673 -2.34 -27.99 9.17
N ASP A 674 -2.45 -27.53 7.92
CA ASP A 674 -1.66 -28.05 6.80
C ASP A 674 -0.16 -27.77 6.96
N LEU A 675 0.20 -26.55 7.40
CA LEU A 675 1.58 -26.20 7.73
C LEU A 675 2.14 -27.09 8.83
N LYS A 676 1.36 -27.29 9.88
CA LYS A 676 1.74 -28.15 11.01
C LYS A 676 1.91 -29.61 10.57
N ALA A 677 1.02 -30.12 9.70
CA ALA A 677 1.16 -31.45 9.11
C ALA A 677 2.43 -31.57 8.23
N GLY A 678 2.93 -30.46 7.69
CA GLY A 678 4.22 -30.33 7.01
C GLY A 678 5.41 -30.10 7.94
N GLY A 679 5.21 -30.17 9.27
CA GLY A 679 6.24 -29.90 10.28
C GLY A 679 6.71 -28.43 10.34
N ILE A 680 5.77 -27.50 10.11
CA ILE A 680 5.96 -26.06 10.23
C ILE A 680 4.97 -25.57 11.27
N ASP A 681 5.44 -25.30 12.49
CA ASP A 681 4.60 -24.92 13.62
C ASP A 681 4.20 -23.44 13.58
N PHE A 682 3.43 -23.07 12.55
CA PHE A 682 2.87 -21.74 12.41
C PHE A 682 1.58 -21.65 13.22
N GLU A 683 1.57 -20.76 14.23
CA GLU A 683 0.43 -20.64 15.14
C GLU A 683 -0.63 -19.67 14.59
N ILE A 684 -1.91 -20.07 14.66
CA ILE A 684 -3.04 -19.27 14.15
C ILE A 684 -3.15 -17.92 14.88
N GLU A 685 -2.78 -17.87 16.17
CA GLU A 685 -2.85 -16.63 16.96
C GLU A 685 -1.92 -15.52 16.42
N TRP A 686 -0.88 -15.86 15.67
CA TRP A 686 -0.05 -14.86 15.00
C TRP A 686 -0.78 -14.10 13.89
N LEU A 687 -1.93 -14.61 13.44
CA LEU A 687 -2.81 -13.94 12.49
C LEU A 687 -3.90 -13.09 13.17
N ARG A 688 -4.02 -13.16 14.52
CA ARG A 688 -5.01 -12.38 15.29
C ARG A 688 -4.92 -10.86 15.04
N PRO A 689 -3.71 -10.23 15.02
CA PRO A 689 -3.61 -8.79 14.75
C PRO A 689 -4.17 -8.39 13.37
N PHE A 690 -4.06 -9.26 12.37
CA PHE A 690 -4.67 -9.00 11.05
C PHE A 690 -6.18 -9.11 11.07
N LEU A 691 -6.72 -10.06 11.85
CA LEU A 691 -8.17 -10.19 12.03
C LEU A 691 -8.74 -8.93 12.69
N GLU A 692 -8.10 -8.43 13.76
CA GLU A 692 -8.53 -7.21 14.44
C GLU A 692 -8.35 -5.96 13.56
N PHE A 693 -7.31 -5.93 12.75
CA PHE A 693 -7.07 -4.85 11.79
C PHE A 693 -8.14 -4.81 10.69
N ARG A 694 -8.44 -5.97 10.08
CA ARG A 694 -9.39 -6.04 8.95
C ARG A 694 -10.86 -6.08 9.40
N PHE A 695 -11.13 -6.75 10.48
CA PHE A 695 -12.47 -7.02 11.00
C PHE A 695 -12.60 -6.54 12.45
N PRO A 696 -12.58 -5.23 12.70
CA PRO A 696 -12.59 -4.70 14.06
C PRO A 696 -13.85 -5.10 14.79
N LYS A 697 -13.71 -5.45 16.08
CA LYS A 697 -14.82 -5.63 16.98
C LYS A 697 -15.40 -4.26 17.34
N PHE A 698 -16.72 -4.09 17.19
CA PHE A 698 -17.41 -2.89 17.63
C PHE A 698 -17.86 -2.97 19.08
N GLY A 699 -18.40 -4.10 19.48
CA GLY A 699 -18.83 -4.34 20.85
C GLY A 699 -19.51 -5.68 21.06
N ALA A 700 -19.88 -5.95 22.30
CA ALA A 700 -20.67 -7.12 22.68
C ALA A 700 -21.58 -6.79 23.86
N VAL A 701 -22.73 -7.46 23.92
CA VAL A 701 -23.67 -7.40 25.03
C VAL A 701 -23.97 -8.78 25.57
N HIS A 702 -24.31 -8.84 26.85
CA HIS A 702 -24.71 -10.05 27.55
C HIS A 702 -26.12 -9.88 28.17
N HIS A 703 -27.06 -10.69 27.72
CA HIS A 703 -28.44 -10.67 28.23
C HIS A 703 -28.91 -12.10 28.52
N GLN A 704 -29.27 -12.38 29.80
CA GLN A 704 -29.84 -13.66 30.23
C GLN A 704 -29.08 -14.92 29.77
N GLY A 705 -27.73 -14.87 29.80
CA GLY A 705 -26.85 -15.98 29.37
C GLY A 705 -26.62 -16.05 27.84
N ILE A 706 -27.07 -15.05 27.09
CA ILE A 706 -26.84 -14.92 25.67
C ILE A 706 -25.85 -13.79 25.42
N ASP A 707 -24.72 -14.10 24.74
CA ASP A 707 -23.76 -13.11 24.28
C ASP A 707 -24.00 -12.78 22.82
N LEU A 708 -24.10 -11.50 22.49
CA LEU A 708 -24.19 -11.00 21.12
C LEU A 708 -23.01 -10.07 20.86
N GLU A 709 -22.18 -10.40 19.86
CA GLU A 709 -21.03 -9.60 19.41
C GLU A 709 -21.25 -9.09 17.99
N LEU A 710 -20.91 -7.82 17.78
CA LEU A 710 -20.86 -7.19 16.45
C LEU A 710 -19.40 -6.93 16.04
N ARG A 711 -19.08 -7.35 14.81
CA ARG A 711 -17.75 -7.17 14.21
C ARG A 711 -17.90 -6.67 12.78
N GLY A 712 -16.95 -5.83 12.33
CA GLY A 712 -16.86 -5.42 10.93
C GLY A 712 -16.69 -6.63 10.02
N ALA A 713 -17.23 -6.55 8.82
CA ALA A 713 -17.12 -7.55 7.76
C ALA A 713 -16.75 -6.86 6.45
N LEU A 714 -16.33 -7.63 5.44
CA LEU A 714 -16.01 -7.09 4.12
C LEU A 714 -17.27 -6.97 3.26
N GLU A 715 -17.28 -5.99 2.36
CA GLU A 715 -18.32 -5.84 1.35
C GLU A 715 -17.69 -5.53 0.00
N PRO A 716 -17.97 -6.33 -1.04
CA PRO A 716 -17.55 -6.00 -2.40
C PRO A 716 -18.32 -4.77 -2.90
N TRP A 717 -17.61 -3.70 -3.22
CA TRP A 717 -18.22 -2.48 -3.73
C TRP A 717 -18.41 -2.56 -5.25
N HIS A 718 -19.52 -1.96 -5.72
CA HIS A 718 -19.76 -1.85 -7.15
C HIS A 718 -18.93 -0.72 -7.76
N VAL A 719 -18.33 -0.99 -8.93
CA VAL A 719 -17.70 0.05 -9.73
C VAL A 719 -18.76 0.82 -10.50
N LEU A 720 -18.77 2.15 -10.35
CA LEU A 720 -19.67 3.07 -11.06
C LEU A 720 -19.10 3.50 -12.40
N GLY A 721 -17.78 3.60 -12.52
CA GLY A 721 -17.09 3.99 -13.73
C GLY A 721 -15.58 4.01 -13.57
N GLU A 722 -14.88 4.12 -14.69
CA GLU A 722 -13.44 4.32 -14.76
C GLU A 722 -13.16 5.44 -15.76
N GLU A 723 -12.45 6.47 -15.34
CA GLU A 723 -12.12 7.65 -16.15
C GLU A 723 -10.63 7.93 -16.10
N SER A 724 -10.09 8.32 -17.25
CA SER A 724 -8.73 8.85 -17.32
C SER A 724 -8.73 10.31 -16.91
N THR A 725 -7.93 10.64 -15.90
CA THR A 725 -7.74 12.01 -15.39
C THR A 725 -6.34 12.49 -15.74
N SER A 726 -6.06 13.78 -15.56
CA SER A 726 -4.71 14.35 -15.74
C SER A 726 -3.66 13.75 -14.78
N GLN A 727 -4.10 13.03 -13.75
CA GLN A 727 -3.25 12.43 -12.73
C GLN A 727 -3.27 10.88 -12.74
N GLY A 728 -3.85 10.26 -13.77
CA GLY A 728 -3.97 8.82 -13.91
C GLY A 728 -5.41 8.35 -14.18
N THR A 729 -5.67 7.07 -13.98
CA THR A 729 -7.00 6.49 -14.12
C THR A 729 -7.68 6.41 -12.77
N SER A 730 -8.82 7.08 -12.62
CA SER A 730 -9.67 7.00 -11.43
C SER A 730 -10.77 5.98 -11.61
N ARG A 731 -10.99 5.14 -10.61
CA ARG A 731 -12.09 4.17 -10.58
C ARG A 731 -13.07 4.60 -9.49
N PHE A 732 -14.26 4.99 -9.90
CA PHE A 732 -15.33 5.39 -8.98
C PHE A 732 -16.09 4.15 -8.50
N VAL A 733 -16.29 4.05 -7.19
CA VAL A 733 -16.96 2.94 -6.55
C VAL A 733 -18.13 3.42 -5.68
N ASP A 734 -19.17 2.59 -5.56
CA ASP A 734 -20.24 2.81 -4.59
C ASP A 734 -19.83 2.23 -3.23
N SER A 735 -19.29 3.09 -2.38
CA SER A 735 -18.88 2.75 -1.01
C SER A 735 -20.00 2.86 0.02
N SER A 736 -21.25 3.03 -0.42
CA SER A 736 -22.40 3.22 0.49
C SER A 736 -22.80 1.96 1.25
N LEU A 737 -22.34 0.79 0.80
CA LEU A 737 -22.68 -0.49 1.40
C LEU A 737 -21.64 -0.92 2.43
N GLU A 738 -22.14 -1.38 3.58
CA GLU A 738 -21.34 -2.03 4.61
C GLU A 738 -21.93 -3.37 5.01
N ARG A 739 -21.12 -4.20 5.65
CA ARG A 739 -21.53 -5.48 6.21
C ARG A 739 -21.02 -5.62 7.63
N LEU A 740 -21.83 -6.22 8.50
CA LEU A 740 -21.44 -6.63 9.83
C LEU A 740 -21.56 -8.14 9.96
N GLN A 741 -20.72 -8.73 10.81
CA GLN A 741 -20.94 -10.06 11.35
C GLN A 741 -21.60 -9.96 12.72
N VAL A 742 -22.65 -10.73 12.90
CA VAL A 742 -23.32 -10.99 14.15
C VAL A 742 -22.89 -12.35 14.63
N ARG A 743 -22.25 -12.42 15.80
CA ARG A 743 -21.95 -13.68 16.49
C ARG A 743 -22.77 -13.75 17.75
N VAL A 744 -23.41 -14.86 17.95
CA VAL A 744 -24.26 -15.07 19.14
C VAL A 744 -23.88 -16.40 19.79
N ASN A 745 -23.76 -16.38 21.12
CA ASN A 745 -23.48 -17.56 21.90
C ASN A 745 -24.57 -17.73 22.98
N GLY A 746 -24.93 -18.97 23.31
CA GLY A 746 -25.94 -19.28 24.35
C GLY A 746 -27.38 -19.25 23.86
N LEU A 747 -27.65 -19.08 22.55
CA LEU A 747 -29.00 -19.20 22.01
C LEU A 747 -29.58 -20.61 22.22
N THR A 748 -30.87 -20.65 22.54
CA THR A 748 -31.67 -21.89 22.47
C THR A 748 -32.43 -21.88 21.16
N GLU A 749 -32.12 -22.83 20.28
CA GLU A 749 -32.79 -22.99 19.00
C GLU A 749 -34.32 -23.16 19.16
N GLY A 750 -35.06 -22.51 18.30
CA GLY A 750 -36.54 -22.50 18.34
C GLY A 750 -37.14 -21.57 19.37
N ARG A 751 -36.36 -21.09 20.36
CA ARG A 751 -36.82 -20.13 21.37
C ARG A 751 -36.32 -18.73 21.15
N HIS A 752 -35.04 -18.58 20.82
CA HIS A 752 -34.44 -17.26 20.67
C HIS A 752 -34.19 -16.93 19.20
N LEU A 753 -34.46 -15.70 18.85
CA LEU A 753 -34.16 -15.10 17.54
C LEU A 753 -33.33 -13.84 17.72
N VAL A 754 -32.58 -13.48 16.72
CA VAL A 754 -31.92 -12.17 16.63
C VAL A 754 -32.55 -11.40 15.47
N LEU A 755 -32.98 -10.19 15.76
CA LEU A 755 -33.48 -9.26 14.75
C LEU A 755 -32.50 -8.11 14.54
N CYS A 756 -32.49 -7.53 13.35
CA CYS A 756 -31.84 -6.27 13.04
C CYS A 756 -32.87 -5.36 12.36
N ASN A 757 -33.16 -4.21 12.95
CA ASN A 757 -34.24 -3.31 12.50
C ASN A 757 -35.56 -4.03 12.20
N GLY A 758 -35.97 -4.95 13.10
CA GLY A 758 -37.17 -5.74 12.97
C GLY A 758 -37.08 -6.95 12.02
N HIS A 759 -35.99 -7.15 11.28
CA HIS A 759 -35.82 -8.25 10.37
C HIS A 759 -34.95 -9.37 10.97
N ARG A 760 -35.33 -10.61 10.70
CA ARG A 760 -34.61 -11.78 11.24
C ARG A 760 -33.21 -11.93 10.62
N VAL A 761 -32.17 -11.98 11.47
CA VAL A 761 -30.81 -12.31 11.05
C VAL A 761 -30.71 -13.81 10.77
N PRO A 762 -30.21 -14.24 9.59
CA PRO A 762 -30.04 -15.65 9.25
C PRO A 762 -28.86 -16.25 10.02
N LEU A 763 -29.10 -16.76 11.21
CA LEU A 763 -28.06 -17.35 12.03
C LEU A 763 -27.77 -18.79 11.60
N ASN A 764 -26.49 -19.08 11.36
CA ASN A 764 -25.97 -20.38 10.98
C ASN A 764 -25.07 -20.93 12.09
N PRO A 765 -25.09 -22.25 12.39
CA PRO A 765 -24.19 -22.83 13.37
C PRO A 765 -22.72 -22.60 12.97
N SER A 766 -21.89 -22.18 13.95
CA SER A 766 -20.46 -21.96 13.71
C SER A 766 -19.63 -23.27 13.70
N GLY A 767 -20.22 -24.39 14.03
CA GLY A 767 -19.52 -25.65 14.32
C GLY A 767 -19.18 -25.82 15.80
N ARG A 768 -19.40 -24.79 16.63
CA ARG A 768 -19.29 -24.85 18.10
C ARG A 768 -20.67 -24.92 18.72
N ASN A 769 -20.80 -25.71 19.78
CA ASN A 769 -22.09 -25.87 20.43
C ASN A 769 -22.57 -24.52 21.04
N GLY A 770 -23.79 -24.10 20.68
CA GLY A 770 -24.42 -22.88 21.17
C GLY A 770 -23.92 -21.58 20.52
N GLU A 771 -23.01 -21.65 19.54
CA GLU A 771 -22.52 -20.49 18.82
C GLU A 771 -23.08 -20.41 17.37
N TRP A 772 -23.54 -19.23 17.03
CA TRP A 772 -24.21 -18.93 15.76
C TRP A 772 -23.62 -17.70 15.08
N ILE A 773 -23.57 -17.71 13.76
CA ILE A 773 -23.00 -16.63 12.93
C ILE A 773 -24.01 -16.22 11.86
N GLY A 774 -24.19 -14.91 11.69
CA GLY A 774 -24.93 -14.32 10.59
C GLY A 774 -24.29 -13.03 10.11
N GLY A 775 -24.62 -12.62 8.88
CA GLY A 775 -24.22 -11.32 8.31
C GLY A 775 -25.41 -10.37 8.27
N VAL A 776 -25.13 -9.08 8.31
CA VAL A 776 -26.09 -8.01 8.01
C VAL A 776 -25.45 -7.07 7.01
N ARG A 777 -26.06 -6.93 5.84
CA ARG A 777 -25.69 -6.02 4.75
C ARG A 777 -26.67 -4.87 4.71
N PHE A 778 -26.16 -3.64 4.66
CA PHE A 778 -26.99 -2.46 4.76
C PHE A 778 -26.36 -1.28 4.02
N LYS A 779 -27.18 -0.29 3.68
CA LYS A 779 -26.70 0.98 3.17
C LYS A 779 -26.34 1.88 4.35
N ALA A 780 -25.07 2.21 4.46
CA ALA A 780 -24.48 2.90 5.60
C ALA A 780 -24.62 4.43 5.51
N TRP A 781 -24.61 5.00 4.29
CA TRP A 781 -24.69 6.42 4.04
C TRP A 781 -25.23 6.70 2.63
N ASP A 782 -25.61 7.95 2.36
CA ASP A 782 -26.19 8.38 1.09
C ASP A 782 -25.19 9.27 0.32
N PRO A 783 -24.28 8.70 -0.49
CA PRO A 783 -23.36 9.49 -1.31
C PRO A 783 -24.11 10.18 -2.45
N PRO A 784 -23.59 11.30 -2.98
CA PRO A 784 -24.19 11.99 -4.13
C PRO A 784 -24.33 11.10 -5.36
N SER A 785 -23.39 10.16 -5.55
CA SER A 785 -23.42 9.13 -6.59
C SER A 785 -23.44 7.74 -5.93
N ALA A 786 -24.51 7.01 -6.14
CA ALA A 786 -24.69 5.64 -5.67
C ALA A 786 -25.40 4.83 -6.75
N LEU A 787 -25.16 3.52 -6.76
CA LEU A 787 -25.82 2.61 -7.72
C LEU A 787 -27.35 2.64 -7.56
N HIS A 788 -27.80 2.77 -6.31
CA HIS A 788 -29.23 2.84 -5.98
C HIS A 788 -29.53 4.06 -5.11
N PRO A 789 -29.61 5.28 -5.68
CA PRO A 789 -29.81 6.51 -4.91
C PRO A 789 -31.17 6.58 -4.21
N MET A 790 -32.16 5.81 -4.67
CA MET A 790 -33.52 5.78 -4.06
C MET A 790 -33.58 4.98 -2.75
N ILE A 791 -32.61 4.10 -2.50
CA ILE A 791 -32.54 3.37 -1.23
C ILE A 791 -31.89 4.27 -0.19
N ARG A 792 -32.58 4.57 0.89
CA ARG A 792 -32.04 5.37 2.00
C ARG A 792 -31.11 4.57 2.88
N ALA A 793 -30.24 5.27 3.61
CA ALA A 793 -29.38 4.65 4.61
C ALA A 793 -30.23 3.99 5.71
N GLN A 794 -29.88 2.75 6.07
CA GLN A 794 -30.58 1.94 7.09
C GLN A 794 -29.87 2.03 8.44
N VAL A 795 -29.66 3.22 8.93
CA VAL A 795 -28.92 3.47 10.17
C VAL A 795 -29.74 4.35 11.12
N PRO A 796 -29.60 4.16 12.45
CA PRO A 796 -28.78 3.15 13.14
C PRO A 796 -29.34 1.74 12.99
N LEU A 797 -28.48 0.71 13.25
CA LEU A 797 -28.91 -0.68 13.32
C LEU A 797 -29.24 -1.04 14.74
N VAL A 798 -30.50 -1.40 14.98
CA VAL A 798 -30.99 -1.87 16.29
C VAL A 798 -31.08 -3.39 16.27
N PHE A 799 -30.32 -4.02 17.15
CA PHE A 799 -30.33 -5.47 17.30
C PHE A 799 -31.16 -5.87 18.53
N ASP A 800 -32.04 -6.84 18.34
CA ASP A 800 -32.90 -7.41 19.36
C ASP A 800 -32.60 -8.89 19.54
N ILE A 801 -32.45 -9.33 20.80
CA ILE A 801 -32.52 -10.72 21.18
C ILE A 801 -33.96 -11.00 21.64
N VAL A 802 -34.69 -11.81 20.89
CA VAL A 802 -36.09 -12.06 21.09
C VAL A 802 -36.31 -13.42 21.72
N ASP A 803 -37.06 -13.47 22.84
CA ASP A 803 -37.60 -14.70 23.40
C ASP A 803 -39.02 -14.91 22.82
N THR A 804 -39.14 -15.88 21.90
CA THR A 804 -40.40 -16.15 21.19
C THR A 804 -41.49 -16.70 22.11
N PHE A 805 -41.12 -17.30 23.24
CA PHE A 805 -42.09 -17.80 24.24
C PHE A 805 -42.74 -16.66 25.00
N ASN A 806 -41.93 -15.66 25.36
CA ASN A 806 -42.42 -14.46 26.03
C ASN A 806 -42.87 -13.37 25.05
N ARG A 807 -42.58 -13.56 23.75
CA ARG A 807 -42.97 -12.64 22.68
C ARG A 807 -42.41 -11.24 22.92
N ARG A 808 -41.17 -11.11 23.42
CA ARG A 808 -40.53 -9.85 23.76
C ARG A 808 -39.04 -9.89 23.48
N SER A 809 -38.46 -8.74 23.17
CA SER A 809 -37.02 -8.54 23.26
C SER A 809 -36.57 -8.65 24.73
N ILE A 810 -35.53 -9.42 24.97
CA ILE A 810 -34.91 -9.59 26.29
C ILE A 810 -33.66 -8.75 26.46
N GLY A 811 -33.26 -8.02 25.41
CA GLY A 811 -32.15 -7.11 25.35
C GLY A 811 -31.62 -6.97 23.94
N GLY A 812 -30.61 -6.14 23.76
CA GLY A 812 -30.03 -5.91 22.46
C GLY A 812 -28.94 -4.85 22.51
N CYS A 813 -28.62 -4.30 21.37
CA CYS A 813 -27.63 -3.22 21.21
C CYS A 813 -27.94 -2.38 19.98
N VAL A 814 -27.31 -1.22 19.89
CA VAL A 814 -27.43 -0.33 18.74
C VAL A 814 -26.03 -0.11 18.11
N HIS A 815 -25.95 -0.24 16.79
CA HIS A 815 -24.75 0.09 16.04
C HIS A 815 -24.99 1.35 15.20
N HIS A 816 -24.12 2.33 15.37
CA HIS A 816 -24.08 3.56 14.59
C HIS A 816 -22.93 3.50 13.57
N VAL A 817 -23.14 4.03 12.36
CA VAL A 817 -22.10 4.06 11.32
C VAL A 817 -21.03 5.10 11.63
N SER A 818 -21.42 6.22 12.25
CA SER A 818 -20.51 7.30 12.60
C SER A 818 -20.80 7.76 14.04
N HIS A 819 -20.95 9.03 14.26
CA HIS A 819 -21.26 9.55 15.60
C HIS A 819 -22.66 9.14 16.07
N PRO A 820 -22.83 8.65 17.33
CA PRO A 820 -24.14 8.23 17.87
C PRO A 820 -25.21 9.33 17.81
N GLY A 821 -24.83 10.61 17.85
CA GLY A 821 -25.73 11.74 17.70
C GLY A 821 -26.21 12.02 16.28
N GLY A 822 -25.93 11.15 15.32
CA GLY A 822 -26.27 11.31 13.91
C GLY A 822 -25.42 12.30 13.14
N ARG A 823 -24.30 12.76 13.69
CA ARG A 823 -23.35 13.66 13.02
C ARG A 823 -22.20 12.86 12.43
N SER A 824 -21.76 13.25 11.23
CA SER A 824 -20.50 12.79 10.67
C SER A 824 -19.34 13.55 11.31
N TYR A 825 -18.18 12.92 11.39
CA TYR A 825 -16.95 13.61 11.72
C TYR A 825 -16.45 14.38 10.49
N ASP A 826 -16.02 15.64 10.68
CA ASP A 826 -15.59 16.52 9.59
C ASP A 826 -14.07 16.44 9.34
N ALA A 827 -13.31 15.89 10.27
CA ALA A 827 -11.86 15.77 10.18
C ALA A 827 -11.41 14.34 10.54
N PHE A 828 -10.29 13.91 9.98
CA PHE A 828 -9.69 12.61 10.33
C PHE A 828 -9.21 12.57 11.79
N PRO A 829 -9.15 11.39 12.44
CA PRO A 829 -8.58 11.27 13.77
C PRO A 829 -7.11 11.67 13.76
N VAL A 830 -6.69 12.44 14.76
CA VAL A 830 -5.29 12.91 14.86
C VAL A 830 -4.32 11.83 15.30
N ASN A 831 -4.83 10.73 15.88
CA ASN A 831 -4.02 9.60 16.33
C ASN A 831 -4.87 8.32 16.52
N ALA A 832 -4.19 7.21 16.79
CA ALA A 832 -4.82 5.90 17.01
C ALA A 832 -5.81 5.90 18.18
N ARG A 833 -5.59 6.68 19.23
CA ARG A 833 -6.50 6.74 20.39
C ARG A 833 -7.81 7.42 20.05
N GLU A 834 -7.77 8.52 19.34
CA GLU A 834 -8.98 9.17 18.84
C GLU A 834 -9.73 8.25 17.87
N ALA A 835 -9.01 7.58 16.98
CA ALA A 835 -9.61 6.61 16.07
C ALA A 835 -10.32 5.48 16.82
N GLU A 836 -9.70 4.93 17.85
CA GLU A 836 -10.31 3.90 18.69
C GLU A 836 -11.54 4.43 19.43
N SER A 837 -11.46 5.63 19.99
CA SER A 837 -12.60 6.28 20.65
C SER A 837 -13.80 6.44 19.72
N ARG A 838 -13.57 6.90 18.49
CA ARG A 838 -14.62 6.98 17.46
C ARG A 838 -15.22 5.62 17.13
N ARG A 839 -14.37 4.59 16.98
CA ARG A 839 -14.80 3.23 16.68
C ARG A 839 -15.65 2.63 17.80
N VAL A 840 -15.24 2.79 19.07
CA VAL A 840 -15.97 2.29 20.22
C VAL A 840 -17.30 3.02 20.40
N ALA A 841 -17.35 4.33 20.17
CA ALA A 841 -18.58 5.13 20.27
C ALA A 841 -19.66 4.73 19.27
N ARG A 842 -19.36 3.94 18.26
CA ARG A 842 -20.35 3.39 17.30
C ARG A 842 -21.23 2.30 17.91
N PHE A 843 -20.87 1.76 19.05
CA PHE A 843 -21.60 0.66 19.69
C PHE A 843 -22.23 1.12 21.01
N TRP A 844 -23.56 0.96 21.11
CA TRP A 844 -24.31 1.19 22.32
C TRP A 844 -24.81 -0.14 22.86
N ASN A 845 -24.47 -0.43 24.11
CA ASN A 845 -24.89 -1.64 24.80
C ASN A 845 -26.30 -1.56 25.37
N GLU A 846 -26.99 -0.45 25.21
CA GLU A 846 -28.38 -0.21 25.60
C GLU A 846 -29.18 0.09 24.35
N GLY A 847 -30.32 -0.51 24.24
CA GLY A 847 -31.23 -0.29 23.14
C GLY A 847 -31.76 -1.59 22.58
N HIS A 848 -33.09 -1.70 22.59
CA HIS A 848 -33.85 -2.80 22.01
C HIS A 848 -35.28 -2.32 21.79
N SER A 849 -36.01 -3.05 20.96
CA SER A 849 -37.43 -2.74 20.71
C SER A 849 -38.31 -3.02 21.95
N ALA A 850 -39.13 -2.06 22.29
CA ALA A 850 -40.10 -2.21 23.37
C ALA A 850 -41.36 -2.93 22.88
N GLY A 851 -42.13 -3.50 23.80
CA GLY A 851 -43.44 -4.05 23.48
C GLY A 851 -43.44 -5.53 23.11
N PHE A 852 -44.54 -5.96 22.48
CA PHE A 852 -44.70 -7.34 22.03
C PHE A 852 -44.16 -7.53 20.62
N ILE A 853 -43.54 -8.71 20.39
CA ILE A 853 -43.03 -9.10 19.10
C ILE A 853 -43.69 -10.40 18.68
N GLU A 854 -44.47 -10.39 17.62
CA GLU A 854 -45.05 -11.59 17.04
C GLU A 854 -44.14 -12.11 15.90
N THR A 855 -43.69 -13.32 16.08
CA THR A 855 -42.96 -14.03 15.04
C THR A 855 -43.95 -14.91 14.27
N GLY A 856 -44.19 -14.56 13.00
CA GLY A 856 -45.15 -15.30 12.18
C GLY A 856 -44.85 -16.81 12.15
N ALA A 857 -45.87 -17.62 12.26
CA ALA A 857 -45.76 -19.07 12.09
C ALA A 857 -45.28 -19.40 10.68
N VAL A 858 -44.37 -20.36 10.54
CA VAL A 858 -43.86 -20.86 9.25
C VAL A 858 -45.02 -21.38 8.41
N GLY A 859 -45.62 -20.52 7.61
CA GLY A 859 -46.59 -20.88 6.60
C GLY A 859 -45.91 -20.91 5.23
N TRP A 860 -45.78 -22.07 4.66
CA TRP A 860 -45.33 -22.21 3.28
C TRP A 860 -46.36 -21.53 2.37
N ARG A 861 -46.06 -20.34 1.87
CA ARG A 861 -46.77 -19.75 0.73
C ARG A 861 -45.91 -19.97 -0.52
N HIS A 862 -46.43 -20.84 -1.38
CA HIS A 862 -45.92 -20.98 -2.75
C HIS A 862 -46.31 -19.72 -3.55
N GLY A 863 -45.30 -19.07 -4.12
CA GLY A 863 -45.39 -18.24 -5.31
C GLY A 863 -46.12 -16.91 -5.10
N GLY A 864 -45.46 -15.88 -4.74
CA GLY A 864 -45.94 -14.50 -4.77
C GLY A 864 -44.77 -13.54 -4.61
N GLN A 865 -44.74 -12.48 -5.38
CA GLN A 865 -43.71 -11.47 -5.46
C GLN A 865 -43.50 -10.62 -4.21
N ASP A 866 -44.23 -10.87 -3.14
CA ASP A 866 -44.23 -10.04 -1.94
C ASP A 866 -43.57 -10.79 -0.79
N ALA A 867 -42.29 -10.49 -0.53
CA ALA A 867 -41.70 -10.83 0.77
C ALA A 867 -42.42 -9.95 1.83
N PRO A 868 -43.03 -10.54 2.89
CA PRO A 868 -43.72 -9.74 3.89
C PRO A 868 -42.72 -8.85 4.62
N SER A 869 -42.97 -7.54 4.62
CA SER A 869 -42.29 -6.56 5.46
C SER A 869 -42.66 -6.75 6.92
N HIS A 870 -41.80 -6.40 7.86
CA HIS A 870 -42.23 -6.21 9.24
C HIS A 870 -43.14 -4.99 9.28
N HIS A 871 -44.16 -5.04 10.10
CA HIS A 871 -45.07 -3.93 10.31
C HIS A 871 -45.54 -3.91 11.76
N PHE A 872 -46.07 -2.78 12.18
CA PHE A 872 -46.67 -2.64 13.47
C PHE A 872 -48.18 -2.78 13.33
N GLU A 873 -48.78 -3.64 14.17
CA GLU A 873 -50.21 -3.79 14.28
C GLU A 873 -50.66 -3.34 15.68
N GLU A 874 -51.79 -2.65 15.75
CA GLU A 874 -52.46 -2.38 17.02
C GLU A 874 -53.30 -3.61 17.44
N ASN A 875 -53.02 -4.13 18.63
CA ASN A 875 -53.93 -5.13 19.21
C ASN A 875 -55.24 -4.52 19.70
N ALA A 876 -56.21 -5.37 20.05
CA ALA A 876 -57.50 -4.95 20.55
C ALA A 876 -57.47 -4.06 21.83
N GLY A 877 -56.29 -3.86 22.41
CA GLY A 877 -56.02 -3.02 23.57
C GLY A 877 -55.26 -1.73 23.26
N GLY A 878 -54.94 -1.42 21.97
CA GLY A 878 -54.21 -0.23 21.57
C GLY A 878 -52.70 -0.32 21.78
N ALA A 879 -52.13 -1.51 21.99
CA ALA A 879 -50.70 -1.69 22.10
C ALA A 879 -50.09 -2.07 20.74
N GLU A 880 -49.03 -1.40 20.34
CA GLU A 880 -48.25 -1.73 19.16
C GLU A 880 -47.60 -3.11 19.29
N ILE A 881 -47.76 -3.93 18.27
CA ILE A 881 -47.14 -5.25 18.12
C ILE A 881 -46.28 -5.24 16.88
N LEU A 882 -44.97 -5.52 17.04
CA LEU A 882 -44.06 -5.74 15.91
C LEU A 882 -44.32 -7.14 15.34
N VAL A 883 -44.82 -7.24 14.14
CA VAL A 883 -45.00 -8.50 13.41
C VAL A 883 -43.78 -8.76 12.57
N VAL A 884 -43.05 -9.82 12.90
CA VAL A 884 -41.83 -10.25 12.17
C VAL A 884 -42.20 -11.35 11.17
N PRO A 885 -41.91 -11.18 9.89
CA PRO A 885 -42.23 -12.19 8.89
C PRO A 885 -41.41 -13.48 9.16
N PRO A 886 -41.94 -14.64 8.69
CA PRO A 886 -41.13 -15.85 8.65
C PRO A 886 -39.90 -15.64 7.79
N GLU A 887 -38.87 -16.51 7.93
CA GLU A 887 -37.61 -16.38 7.23
C GLU A 887 -37.77 -15.90 5.80
N THR A 888 -37.26 -14.72 5.51
CA THR A 888 -37.09 -14.25 4.14
C THR A 888 -36.09 -15.17 3.46
N ILE A 889 -36.47 -15.78 2.35
CA ILE A 889 -35.55 -16.52 1.52
C ILE A 889 -34.46 -15.52 1.11
N SER A 890 -33.32 -15.67 1.74
CA SER A 890 -32.13 -14.90 1.39
C SER A 890 -31.75 -15.29 -0.04
N GLY A 891 -31.73 -14.35 -0.97
CA GLY A 891 -31.39 -14.61 -2.36
C GLY A 891 -29.96 -15.13 -2.56
N GLU A 892 -29.13 -14.31 -3.08
CA GLU A 892 -27.74 -14.67 -3.41
C GLU A 892 -26.87 -14.99 -2.19
N PHE A 893 -27.16 -14.39 -1.01
CA PHE A 893 -26.36 -14.53 0.21
C PHE A 893 -27.19 -15.11 1.38
N PRO A 894 -27.36 -16.46 1.43
CA PRO A 894 -28.20 -17.10 2.44
C PRO A 894 -27.73 -16.94 3.89
N LYS A 895 -26.49 -16.52 4.11
CA LYS A 895 -25.91 -16.26 5.45
C LYS A 895 -26.01 -14.81 5.87
N THR A 896 -26.53 -13.93 5.02
CA THR A 896 -26.54 -12.49 5.22
C THR A 896 -27.93 -11.90 5.01
N LEU A 897 -28.45 -11.21 6.01
CA LEU A 897 -29.62 -10.34 5.88
C LEU A 897 -29.26 -9.11 5.03
N ASP A 898 -29.97 -8.87 3.94
CA ASP A 898 -29.82 -7.66 3.14
C ASP A 898 -30.99 -6.69 3.42
N LEU A 899 -30.72 -5.69 4.26
CA LEU A 899 -31.73 -4.72 4.66
C LEU A 899 -32.23 -3.83 3.52
N ARG A 900 -31.50 -3.73 2.42
CA ARG A 900 -31.94 -2.96 1.25
C ARG A 900 -33.18 -3.57 0.59
N ARG A 901 -33.30 -4.90 0.61
CA ARG A 901 -34.49 -5.61 0.09
C ARG A 901 -35.71 -5.36 0.92
N ALA A 902 -35.54 -5.20 2.23
CA ALA A 902 -36.59 -4.91 3.16
C ALA A 902 -37.18 -3.50 3.00
N SER A 903 -36.35 -2.52 2.63
CA SER A 903 -36.81 -1.13 2.46
C SER A 903 -37.60 -0.85 1.19
N HIS A 904 -37.54 -1.71 0.18
CA HIS A 904 -38.33 -1.53 -1.06
C HIS A 904 -39.84 -1.69 -0.86
N LEU A 905 -40.28 -2.34 0.21
CA LEU A 905 -41.68 -2.62 0.47
C LEU A 905 -42.37 -1.49 1.22
N GLN A 906 -41.65 -0.49 1.72
CA GLN A 906 -42.21 0.66 2.45
C GLN A 906 -42.61 1.85 1.56
N VAL A 907 -42.24 1.85 0.27
CA VAL A 907 -42.48 3.02 -0.61
C VAL A 907 -43.90 3.07 -1.15
N ASP A 908 -44.65 1.97 -1.14
CA ASP A 908 -46.02 1.90 -1.71
C ASP A 908 -47.10 2.38 -0.74
N GLU A 909 -46.81 2.73 0.52
CA GLU A 909 -47.76 3.22 1.49
C GLU A 909 -47.77 4.75 1.72
N MET A 910 -47.02 5.52 0.92
CA MET A 910 -46.93 6.99 1.05
C MET A 910 -47.49 7.75 -0.16
N ASP A 911 -48.56 7.24 -0.83
CA ASP A 911 -49.38 8.00 -1.78
C ASP A 911 -50.75 8.35 -1.20
#